data_2dbd58e6fcfe3a78b77ff1a99b2e87c1
#
_entry.id   2dbd58e6fcfe3a78b77ff1a99b2e87c1
#
_cell.length_a   1.000
_cell.length_b   1.000
_cell.length_c   1.000
_cell.angle_alpha   90.00
_cell.angle_beta   90.00
_cell.angle_gamma   90.00
#
_symmetry.space_group_name_H-M   'P 1'
#
loop_
_entity.id
_entity.type
_entity.pdbx_description
1 polymer ?
#
loop_
_entity_poly.entity_id
_entity_poly.type
_entity_poly.pdbx_seq_one_letter_code
_entity_poly.pdbx_strand_id
1 'polypeptide(L)'
;MKRLYAVAAIATTFLAFSCQKNMGTGSGEPQEPSSAVPADFKWETTRDLDISVGMPSVTGNTPQYAVIRVYCSPILSDGNIVAMGVVTPSRPVFGTAVTIPAGIGNIYVQTTLPDGTVAVSMEPVAASVNVAGARMKAAAGTPLLRMAGMARAAADSSMPDYPRLAAKAEGDFAEGAIIRSTPAGKIDLGASWAPFAAAEYYIPAGAEVTGNIGLNGTFSPNPSPILYVAGKLTLDASVTIGQATLAVLPGGEVYIREASANMQQNAPNPAIFVFEGGKFTAGKTNFSCKAVVNEGKFIVDGTFDINNSCAFYNGAAAELEADDMEITNRAKLYNDGKIESDDLELNSYAELSNCENGVVDVDGTFYLTNNSVVYQKGLASMEKLEARGGGTLYVNCHTVAEEIAAEGARFYIASGAGLDAGTVYFNSNTELYAAAGAIFTMDEYNAHKSGGNVRIVSQAASDQLMAVVMIREKGVSSRYYGTKFDGLMEVVYDNAADAKYVIDESSLTGGAVMRAKQTVVIPEAICNGGRPPVTPDPEPEPEYIEVKGAPYTYCFEDGWPWIGDYDMNDVVVVVSVDRRSDKETGKVELIRINWELKAAGAAHLNAFAIQLDKVRTSEVAGVETTNTTFGCGAFAGSGPESGSELAVIPLFNTSQEILGEGTYINTTKGVAIPTVKHTTTVTFAQPVDPAAVRESALNAFIVVNQKSSGTFTREKEIHIPGRKPTQFAVVSGNTFLESDPYRYFVTKGDGVKNNYMMWALCIPGEFRYPLERSDIRDVYTYFNAWAASGGREHVEWYRDEADETLLY
;
A
#
# COMPACT_ATOMS: atom_id res chain seq x y z
N MET A 1 -25.37 -44.24 63.96
CA MET A 1 -24.93 -44.37 62.64
C MET A 1 -24.24 -43.03 62.20
N LYS A 2 -22.94 -42.98 62.37
CA LYS A 2 -22.14 -41.81 62.07
C LYS A 2 -21.43 -42.08 60.79
N ARG A 3 -21.62 -41.23 59.73
CA ARG A 3 -20.77 -41.21 58.50
C ARG A 3 -19.75 -40.10 58.69
N LEU A 4 -18.49 -40.47 58.75
CA LEU A 4 -17.33 -39.62 58.63
C LEU A 4 -17.21 -39.22 57.15
N TYR A 5 -17.09 -37.95 56.93
CA TYR A 5 -16.56 -37.43 55.64
C TYR A 5 -15.06 -37.14 55.85
N ALA A 6 -14.24 -37.89 55.13
CA ALA A 6 -12.82 -37.57 54.99
C ALA A 6 -12.69 -36.51 53.89
N VAL A 7 -12.16 -35.33 54.23
CA VAL A 7 -11.74 -34.31 53.29
C VAL A 7 -10.31 -34.66 52.87
N ALA A 8 -10.15 -35.12 51.65
CA ALA A 8 -8.83 -35.25 51.04
C ALA A 8 -8.42 -33.88 50.54
N ALA A 9 -7.45 -33.25 51.16
CA ALA A 9 -6.77 -32.09 50.63
C ALA A 9 -5.86 -32.54 49.48
N ILE A 10 -6.25 -32.26 48.27
CA ILE A 10 -5.35 -32.38 47.08
C ILE A 10 -4.51 -31.10 47.08
N ALA A 11 -3.26 -31.24 47.51
CA ALA A 11 -2.23 -30.24 47.28
C ALA A 11 -1.84 -30.27 45.82
N THR A 12 -2.40 -29.40 45.03
CA THR A 12 -1.95 -29.15 43.67
C THR A 12 -0.63 -28.36 43.71
N THR A 13 0.46 -29.08 43.67
CA THR A 13 1.77 -28.50 43.35
C THR A 13 1.74 -28.10 41.89
N PHE A 14 1.49 -26.83 41.61
CA PHE A 14 1.79 -26.24 40.32
C PHE A 14 3.31 -26.15 40.18
N LEU A 15 3.90 -27.12 39.50
CA LEU A 15 5.22 -27.00 38.94
C LEU A 15 5.13 -25.96 37.81
N ALA A 16 5.83 -24.84 38.00
CA ALA A 16 6.10 -23.88 36.94
C ALA A 16 6.95 -24.58 35.87
N PHE A 17 6.28 -25.07 34.83
CA PHE A 17 6.97 -25.43 33.61
C PHE A 17 7.14 -24.12 32.82
N SER A 18 8.37 -23.66 32.75
CA SER A 18 8.80 -22.82 31.65
C SER A 18 8.40 -23.52 30.33
N CYS A 19 8.07 -22.78 29.30
CA CYS A 19 7.69 -23.26 27.98
C CYS A 19 8.70 -24.28 27.41
N GLN A 20 8.70 -25.51 27.92
CA GLN A 20 9.27 -26.66 27.26
C GLN A 20 8.12 -27.41 26.64
N LYS A 21 8.06 -27.35 25.33
CA LYS A 21 7.20 -28.22 24.52
C LYS A 21 7.44 -29.65 24.99
N ASN A 22 6.53 -30.22 25.78
CA ASN A 22 6.56 -31.67 26.04
C ASN A 22 6.39 -32.34 24.69
N MET A 23 7.44 -32.97 24.22
CA MET A 23 7.36 -33.86 23.07
C MET A 23 6.47 -35.06 23.41
N GLY A 24 5.16 -34.87 23.31
CA GLY A 24 4.20 -35.95 23.24
C GLY A 24 4.46 -36.67 21.91
N THR A 25 4.61 -37.97 22.00
CA THR A 25 4.72 -38.90 20.87
C THR A 25 3.42 -38.92 20.05
N GLY A 26 3.11 -37.83 19.38
CA GLY A 26 2.12 -37.72 18.34
C GLY A 26 2.87 -37.51 17.02
N SER A 27 2.76 -38.45 16.13
CA SER A 27 3.37 -38.49 14.82
C SER A 27 2.78 -37.43 13.87
N GLY A 28 3.18 -36.19 14.05
CA GLY A 28 3.00 -35.07 13.15
C GLY A 28 4.24 -34.21 13.35
N GLU A 29 5.29 -34.42 12.59
CA GLU A 29 6.38 -33.47 12.49
C GLU A 29 5.78 -32.18 11.93
N PRO A 30 6.12 -30.99 12.49
CA PRO A 30 5.79 -29.72 11.87
C PRO A 30 6.35 -29.76 10.44
N GLN A 31 5.53 -29.48 9.45
CA GLN A 31 5.95 -29.43 8.06
C GLN A 31 7.03 -28.36 7.94
N GLU A 32 8.28 -28.78 7.77
CA GLU A 32 9.38 -27.84 7.54
C GLU A 32 9.12 -27.07 6.26
N PRO A 33 9.40 -25.74 6.23
CA PRO A 33 9.28 -25.00 4.98
C PRO A 33 10.11 -25.67 3.90
N SER A 34 9.54 -25.89 2.74
CA SER A 34 10.15 -26.62 1.61
C SER A 34 11.38 -25.90 1.01
N SER A 35 11.74 -24.73 1.51
CA SER A 35 12.90 -23.94 1.11
C SER A 35 13.55 -23.29 2.33
N ALA A 36 14.89 -23.32 2.36
CA ALA A 36 15.66 -22.71 3.45
C ALA A 36 15.57 -21.19 3.40
N VAL A 37 15.34 -20.56 4.55
CA VAL A 37 15.40 -19.11 4.69
C VAL A 37 16.83 -18.64 4.38
N PRO A 38 17.05 -17.60 3.54
CA PRO A 38 18.38 -17.09 3.24
C PRO A 38 19.11 -16.59 4.48
N ALA A 39 20.39 -16.91 4.59
CA ALA A 39 21.21 -16.58 5.77
C ALA A 39 21.39 -15.06 5.99
N ASP A 40 21.22 -14.28 4.96
CA ASP A 40 21.33 -12.82 4.98
C ASP A 40 19.98 -12.11 5.15
N PHE A 41 18.89 -12.86 5.23
CA PHE A 41 17.56 -12.30 5.46
C PHE A 41 17.43 -11.72 6.86
N LYS A 42 17.04 -10.45 6.96
CA LYS A 42 16.97 -9.71 8.22
C LYS A 42 15.58 -9.63 8.83
N TRP A 43 14.60 -10.32 8.25
CA TRP A 43 13.19 -10.29 8.70
C TRP A 43 12.58 -8.87 8.72
N GLU A 44 13.13 -7.98 7.88
CA GLU A 44 12.66 -6.60 7.77
C GLU A 44 11.36 -6.56 6.94
N THR A 45 10.34 -5.94 7.50
CA THR A 45 9.05 -5.63 6.85
C THR A 45 9.00 -4.18 6.39
N THR A 46 10.07 -3.44 6.60
CA THR A 46 10.21 -2.01 6.28
C THR A 46 11.45 -1.75 5.46
N ARG A 47 11.50 -0.58 4.83
CA ARG A 47 12.68 -0.07 4.13
C ARG A 47 12.88 1.41 4.35
N ASP A 48 14.12 1.85 4.24
CA ASP A 48 14.51 3.24 4.34
C ASP A 48 14.37 3.96 3.00
N LEU A 49 14.01 5.23 3.06
CA LEU A 49 13.82 6.09 1.92
C LEU A 49 14.36 7.49 2.20
N ASP A 50 15.24 7.98 1.34
CA ASP A 50 15.68 9.36 1.34
C ASP A 50 14.85 10.16 0.32
N ILE A 51 14.28 11.29 0.74
CA ILE A 51 13.36 12.10 -0.06
C ILE A 51 13.92 13.49 -0.24
N SER A 52 13.86 14.02 -1.45
CA SER A 52 14.21 15.40 -1.78
C SER A 52 13.11 15.99 -2.67
N VAL A 53 12.54 17.13 -2.27
CA VAL A 53 11.46 17.81 -2.99
C VAL A 53 11.85 19.24 -3.29
N GLY A 54 11.80 19.65 -4.55
CA GLY A 54 12.14 20.99 -5.00
C GLY A 54 11.02 22.02 -4.78
N MET A 55 11.39 23.27 -4.77
CA MET A 55 10.47 24.42 -4.72
C MET A 55 9.54 24.44 -5.94
N PRO A 56 8.22 24.59 -5.75
CA PRO A 56 7.29 24.67 -6.89
C PRO A 56 7.53 25.91 -7.74
N SER A 57 7.27 25.79 -9.03
CA SER A 57 7.25 26.93 -9.96
C SER A 57 5.80 27.34 -10.24
N VAL A 58 5.49 28.61 -10.04
CA VAL A 58 4.14 29.17 -10.31
C VAL A 58 4.25 30.10 -11.51
N THR A 59 3.33 29.97 -12.48
CA THR A 59 3.33 30.83 -13.65
C THR A 59 3.05 32.29 -13.24
N GLY A 60 4.06 33.15 -13.38
CA GLY A 60 3.95 34.60 -13.14
C GLY A 60 4.30 35.07 -11.73
N ASN A 61 4.58 34.17 -10.77
CA ASN A 61 4.97 34.55 -9.41
C ASN A 61 5.83 33.45 -8.75
N THR A 62 6.75 33.87 -7.86
CA THR A 62 7.48 32.93 -7.00
C THR A 62 6.80 32.92 -5.65
N PRO A 63 6.31 31.77 -5.14
CA PRO A 63 5.68 31.73 -3.84
C PRO A 63 6.69 32.06 -2.73
N GLN A 64 6.22 32.67 -1.65
CA GLN A 64 7.07 32.99 -0.50
C GLN A 64 7.54 31.70 0.20
N TYR A 65 6.68 30.71 0.26
CA TYR A 65 6.95 29.36 0.76
C TYR A 65 5.98 28.37 0.11
N ALA A 66 6.25 27.10 0.28
CA ALA A 66 5.27 26.04 0.06
C ALA A 66 5.48 24.96 1.14
N VAL A 67 4.35 24.41 1.59
CA VAL A 67 4.34 23.29 2.54
C VAL A 67 4.37 21.98 1.74
N ILE A 68 5.32 21.14 2.06
CA ILE A 68 5.48 19.81 1.45
C ILE A 68 5.00 18.77 2.45
N ARG A 69 4.13 17.88 2.01
CA ARG A 69 3.72 16.68 2.76
C ARG A 69 3.97 15.46 1.91
N VAL A 70 4.57 14.43 2.49
CA VAL A 70 4.84 13.16 1.84
C VAL A 70 4.05 12.07 2.53
N TYR A 71 3.35 11.27 1.73
CA TYR A 71 2.50 10.19 2.20
C TYR A 71 2.97 8.86 1.64
N CYS A 72 2.93 7.81 2.43
CA CYS A 72 3.20 6.44 1.98
C CYS A 72 1.92 5.72 1.52
N SER A 73 0.83 6.43 1.46
CA SER A 73 -0.47 5.94 1.04
C SER A 73 -1.07 6.98 0.10
N PRO A 74 -1.85 6.59 -0.90
CA PRO A 74 -2.67 7.52 -1.64
C PRO A 74 -3.69 8.27 -0.75
N ILE A 75 -3.81 7.92 0.53
CA ILE A 75 -4.60 8.65 1.51
C ILE A 75 -3.80 9.82 2.03
N LEU A 76 -4.18 11.02 1.59
CA LEU A 76 -3.54 12.24 2.01
C LEU A 76 -4.17 12.75 3.32
N SER A 77 -4.09 11.95 4.36
CA SER A 77 -4.52 12.30 5.72
C SER A 77 -3.32 12.47 6.64
N ASP A 78 -3.52 13.20 7.73
CA ASP A 78 -2.45 13.46 8.71
C ASP A 78 -1.84 12.17 9.28
N GLY A 79 -2.66 11.11 9.40
CA GLY A 79 -2.18 9.79 9.87
C GLY A 79 -1.28 9.03 8.88
N ASN A 80 -1.22 9.47 7.63
CA ASN A 80 -0.41 8.85 6.58
C ASN A 80 0.79 9.70 6.15
N ILE A 81 0.99 10.85 6.79
CA ILE A 81 2.15 11.70 6.54
C ILE A 81 3.40 11.02 7.09
N VAL A 82 4.34 10.68 6.23
CA VAL A 82 5.64 10.13 6.63
C VAL A 82 6.71 11.20 6.73
N ALA A 83 6.53 12.31 5.99
CA ALA A 83 7.40 13.47 6.07
C ALA A 83 6.63 14.76 5.78
N MET A 84 7.07 15.84 6.42
CA MET A 84 6.56 17.18 6.18
C MET A 84 7.71 18.19 6.25
N GLY A 85 7.61 19.26 5.46
CA GLY A 85 8.59 20.33 5.48
C GLY A 85 8.10 21.57 4.76
N VAL A 86 8.93 22.62 4.78
CA VAL A 86 8.69 23.88 4.11
C VAL A 86 9.85 24.18 3.16
N VAL A 87 9.53 24.60 1.95
CA VAL A 87 10.48 25.14 0.99
C VAL A 87 10.25 26.64 0.81
N THR A 88 11.35 27.38 0.69
CA THR A 88 11.34 28.82 0.47
C THR A 88 12.33 29.16 -0.64
N PRO A 89 12.31 30.38 -1.23
CA PRO A 89 13.32 30.79 -2.20
C PRO A 89 14.77 30.72 -1.68
N SER A 90 14.98 30.90 -0.37
CA SER A 90 16.30 30.76 0.27
C SER A 90 16.68 29.32 0.55
N ARG A 91 15.69 28.43 0.69
CA ARG A 91 15.83 26.99 0.90
C ARG A 91 14.95 26.24 -0.09
N PRO A 92 15.36 26.17 -1.37
CA PRO A 92 14.47 25.68 -2.43
C PRO A 92 14.32 24.17 -2.47
N VAL A 93 14.91 23.43 -1.55
CA VAL A 93 14.82 21.97 -1.48
C VAL A 93 14.51 21.53 -0.05
N PHE A 94 13.48 20.74 0.10
CA PHE A 94 13.19 19.97 1.30
C PHE A 94 13.81 18.58 1.18
N GLY A 95 14.67 18.20 2.12
CA GLY A 95 15.28 16.88 2.18
C GLY A 95 15.02 16.23 3.53
N THR A 96 14.70 14.92 3.52
CA THR A 96 14.46 14.14 4.74
C THR A 96 14.70 12.66 4.50
N ALA A 97 14.80 11.89 5.60
CA ALA A 97 14.96 10.44 5.59
C ALA A 97 13.84 9.80 6.44
N VAL A 98 13.16 8.81 5.89
CA VAL A 98 12.06 8.12 6.54
C VAL A 98 12.19 6.60 6.40
N THR A 99 11.44 5.86 7.19
CA THR A 99 11.25 4.42 7.04
C THR A 99 9.78 4.19 6.65
N ILE A 100 9.56 3.34 5.66
CA ILE A 100 8.22 2.99 5.16
C ILE A 100 8.05 1.48 5.11
N PRO A 101 6.80 0.94 5.10
CA PRO A 101 6.56 -0.48 4.87
C PRO A 101 7.18 -0.96 3.56
N ALA A 102 7.76 -2.17 3.56
CA ALA A 102 8.47 -2.72 2.40
C ALA A 102 7.58 -2.91 1.16
N GLY A 103 6.28 -3.17 1.38
CA GLY A 103 5.29 -3.35 0.32
C GLY A 103 4.86 -2.08 -0.42
N ILE A 104 5.23 -0.89 0.10
CA ILE A 104 4.85 0.37 -0.53
C ILE A 104 5.63 0.58 -1.83
N GLY A 105 4.93 0.58 -2.97
CA GLY A 105 5.50 0.80 -4.30
C GLY A 105 5.67 2.28 -4.67
N ASN A 106 4.78 3.14 -4.16
CA ASN A 106 4.74 4.56 -4.49
C ASN A 106 4.62 5.42 -3.23
N ILE A 107 5.17 6.64 -3.30
CA ILE A 107 4.89 7.72 -2.35
C ILE A 107 4.16 8.85 -3.07
N TYR A 108 3.42 9.63 -2.30
CA TYR A 108 2.65 10.76 -2.82
C TYR A 108 3.17 12.04 -2.19
N VAL A 109 3.52 13.01 -3.03
CA VAL A 109 4.09 14.29 -2.59
C VAL A 109 3.08 15.39 -2.84
N GLN A 110 2.52 15.93 -1.77
CA GLN A 110 1.63 17.07 -1.81
C GLN A 110 2.42 18.35 -1.59
N THR A 111 2.26 19.30 -2.48
CA THR A 111 2.78 20.65 -2.37
C THR A 111 1.62 21.62 -2.21
N THR A 112 1.58 22.38 -1.12
CA THR A 112 0.53 23.36 -0.85
C THR A 112 1.11 24.76 -0.80
N LEU A 113 0.53 25.69 -1.57
CA LEU A 113 0.91 27.10 -1.60
C LEU A 113 0.22 27.89 -0.46
N PRO A 114 0.68 29.12 -0.14
CA PRO A 114 0.05 29.95 0.88
C PRO A 114 -1.41 30.31 0.62
N ASP A 115 -1.83 30.32 -0.65
CA ASP A 115 -3.23 30.57 -1.05
C ASP A 115 -4.12 29.32 -0.98
N GLY A 116 -3.59 28.20 -0.46
CA GLY A 116 -4.29 26.92 -0.39
C GLY A 116 -4.23 26.10 -1.67
N THR A 117 -3.62 26.60 -2.75
CA THR A 117 -3.45 25.82 -4.00
C THR A 117 -2.58 24.59 -3.75
N VAL A 118 -3.05 23.42 -4.19
CA VAL A 118 -2.41 22.12 -3.97
C VAL A 118 -1.99 21.49 -5.30
N ALA A 119 -0.82 20.90 -5.32
CA ALA A 119 -0.41 19.95 -6.35
C ALA A 119 0.04 18.64 -5.69
N VAL A 120 -0.20 17.51 -6.34
CA VAL A 120 0.23 16.21 -5.85
C VAL A 120 0.91 15.45 -6.98
N SER A 121 2.02 14.80 -6.66
CA SER A 121 2.68 13.86 -7.56
C SER A 121 2.78 12.48 -6.90
N MET A 122 2.74 11.43 -7.72
CA MET A 122 3.01 10.06 -7.31
C MET A 122 4.41 9.70 -7.82
N GLU A 123 5.23 9.18 -6.92
CA GLU A 123 6.63 8.85 -7.22
C GLU A 123 6.90 7.39 -6.87
N PRO A 124 7.49 6.61 -7.79
CA PRO A 124 7.88 5.24 -7.48
C PRO A 124 8.98 5.22 -6.41
N VAL A 125 8.87 4.28 -5.49
CA VAL A 125 9.81 4.18 -4.38
C VAL A 125 11.12 3.54 -4.83
N ALA A 126 12.21 4.29 -4.71
CA ALA A 126 13.59 3.84 -4.84
C ALA A 126 14.35 4.14 -3.53
N ALA A 127 15.62 3.76 -3.41
CA ALA A 127 16.42 4.09 -2.23
C ALA A 127 16.50 5.61 -1.96
N SER A 128 16.41 6.41 -3.02
CA SER A 128 16.23 7.86 -2.93
C SER A 128 15.22 8.33 -3.98
N VAL A 129 14.33 9.23 -3.60
CA VAL A 129 13.35 9.84 -4.48
C VAL A 129 13.60 11.34 -4.54
N ASN A 130 13.83 11.83 -5.77
CA ASN A 130 14.08 13.25 -6.04
C ASN A 130 12.92 13.80 -6.87
N VAL A 131 12.08 14.61 -6.25
CA VAL A 131 10.92 15.20 -6.87
C VAL A 131 11.24 16.61 -7.33
N ALA A 132 11.11 16.87 -8.62
CA ALA A 132 11.19 18.23 -9.16
C ALA A 132 10.05 19.07 -8.59
N GLY A 133 10.28 20.36 -8.37
CA GLY A 133 9.23 21.25 -7.89
C GLY A 133 8.03 21.28 -8.86
N ALA A 134 6.84 21.11 -8.31
CA ALA A 134 5.59 21.06 -9.07
C ALA A 134 5.41 22.32 -9.95
N ARG A 135 4.92 22.14 -11.17
CA ARG A 135 4.49 23.26 -12.02
C ARG A 135 3.03 23.60 -11.68
N MET A 136 2.81 24.74 -11.10
CA MET A 136 1.50 25.17 -10.62
C MET A 136 1.00 26.40 -11.39
N LYS A 137 -0.31 26.50 -11.62
CA LYS A 137 -0.96 27.73 -12.08
C LYS A 137 -1.47 28.47 -10.85
N ALA A 138 -1.28 29.79 -10.81
CA ALA A 138 -1.94 30.61 -9.79
C ALA A 138 -3.47 30.46 -9.93
N ALA A 139 -4.15 30.32 -8.80
CA ALA A 139 -5.59 30.10 -8.75
C ALA A 139 -6.36 31.24 -9.46
N ALA A 140 -6.92 30.91 -10.60
CA ALA A 140 -7.99 31.69 -11.22
C ALA A 140 -9.16 30.73 -11.41
N GLY A 141 -10.04 30.69 -10.40
CA GLY A 141 -11.18 29.77 -10.40
C GLY A 141 -10.84 28.44 -9.75
N THR A 142 -11.82 27.84 -9.15
CA THR A 142 -11.77 26.59 -8.36
C THR A 142 -10.79 25.58 -8.93
N PRO A 143 -9.75 25.17 -8.21
CA PRO A 143 -8.86 24.17 -8.72
C PRO A 143 -9.62 22.87 -8.82
N LEU A 144 -9.81 22.37 -10.03
CA LEU A 144 -9.99 20.92 -10.20
C LEU A 144 -8.72 20.30 -9.66
N LEU A 145 -8.86 19.69 -8.53
CA LEU A 145 -7.82 18.88 -7.96
C LEU A 145 -7.57 17.70 -8.91
N ARG A 146 -6.57 17.83 -9.78
CA ARG A 146 -5.91 16.63 -10.30
C ARG A 146 -5.25 15.98 -9.10
N MET A 147 -5.93 15.01 -8.58
CA MET A 147 -5.61 14.45 -7.29
C MET A 147 -4.88 13.16 -7.39
N ALA A 148 -3.92 13.10 -6.59
CA ALA A 148 -3.45 11.90 -5.98
C ALA A 148 -4.28 11.59 -4.75
N GLY A 149 -4.68 10.44 -4.59
CA GLY A 149 -4.89 9.74 -3.39
C GLY A 149 -6.22 9.15 -3.17
N MET A 150 -6.47 7.86 -3.12
CA MET A 150 -6.70 7.21 -1.84
C MET A 150 -7.42 5.89 -1.91
N ALA A 151 -7.02 4.99 -1.07
CA ALA A 151 -7.23 3.60 -0.93
C ALA A 151 -8.50 3.13 -0.20
N ARG A 152 -8.94 2.08 -0.45
CA ARG A 152 -9.38 0.76 -0.02
C ARG A 152 -10.66 0.63 0.81
N ALA A 153 -11.66 -0.08 0.25
CA ALA A 153 -12.62 -0.86 1.02
C ALA A 153 -12.47 -2.33 0.61
N ALA A 154 -12.49 -3.18 1.63
CA ALA A 154 -12.15 -4.57 1.55
C ALA A 154 -13.01 -5.38 0.58
N ALA A 155 -12.39 -6.19 -0.15
CA ALA A 155 -12.58 -7.50 -0.73
C ALA A 155 -11.97 -7.54 -2.13
N ASP A 156 -10.96 -8.38 -2.26
CA ASP A 156 -10.33 -8.82 -3.52
C ASP A 156 -9.88 -7.70 -4.46
N SER A 157 -8.86 -6.95 -4.04
CA SER A 157 -8.42 -5.70 -4.67
C SER A 157 -7.03 -5.75 -5.27
N SER A 158 -6.35 -6.86 -5.16
CA SER A 158 -5.04 -7.05 -5.78
C SER A 158 -5.15 -7.27 -7.28
N MET A 159 -4.12 -6.88 -8.01
CA MET A 159 -3.91 -7.32 -9.37
C MET A 159 -4.04 -8.85 -9.40
N PRO A 160 -4.90 -9.45 -10.23
CA PRO A 160 -4.98 -10.90 -10.32
C PRO A 160 -3.66 -11.48 -10.82
N ASP A 161 -3.39 -12.72 -10.43
CA ASP A 161 -2.23 -13.44 -10.94
C ASP A 161 -2.22 -13.42 -12.47
N TYR A 162 -1.11 -13.03 -13.04
CA TYR A 162 -0.92 -12.96 -14.48
C TYR A 162 0.30 -13.79 -14.91
N PRO A 163 0.36 -14.20 -16.21
CA PRO A 163 1.46 -14.98 -16.73
C PRO A 163 2.80 -14.24 -16.53
N ARG A 164 3.75 -14.84 -15.82
CA ARG A 164 5.07 -14.27 -15.61
C ARG A 164 6.10 -14.97 -16.48
N LEU A 165 7.08 -14.19 -16.96
CA LEU A 165 8.26 -14.69 -17.61
C LEU A 165 9.48 -14.45 -16.72
N ALA A 166 10.49 -15.33 -16.83
CA ALA A 166 11.78 -15.07 -16.23
C ALA A 166 12.63 -14.20 -17.17
N ALA A 167 13.24 -13.16 -16.63
CA ALA A 167 14.25 -12.40 -17.38
C ALA A 167 15.46 -13.31 -17.68
N LYS A 168 16.03 -13.16 -18.85
CA LYS A 168 17.18 -13.95 -19.31
C LYS A 168 18.32 -13.06 -19.73
N ALA A 169 19.55 -13.56 -19.58
CA ALA A 169 20.76 -12.88 -20.02
C ALA A 169 21.31 -13.55 -21.30
N GLU A 170 22.18 -12.84 -22.03
CA GLU A 170 22.75 -13.33 -23.29
C GLU A 170 23.40 -14.72 -23.14
N GLY A 171 24.05 -14.99 -22.00
CA GLY A 171 24.70 -16.27 -21.72
C GLY A 171 23.78 -17.48 -21.60
N ASP A 172 22.46 -17.25 -21.48
CA ASP A 172 21.45 -18.32 -21.42
C ASP A 172 21.10 -18.89 -22.81
N PHE A 173 21.64 -18.28 -23.88
CA PHE A 173 21.27 -18.62 -25.24
C PHE A 173 22.45 -19.22 -26.04
N ALA A 174 22.16 -20.18 -26.90
CA ALA A 174 23.12 -20.66 -27.86
C ALA A 174 23.40 -19.56 -28.92
N GLU A 175 24.63 -19.46 -29.43
CA GLU A 175 25.05 -18.43 -30.38
C GLU A 175 24.13 -18.31 -31.61
N GLY A 176 23.60 -19.44 -32.11
CA GLY A 176 22.64 -19.47 -33.23
C GLY A 176 21.25 -18.88 -32.91
N ALA A 177 20.94 -18.63 -31.65
CA ALA A 177 19.70 -18.00 -31.20
C ALA A 177 19.86 -16.50 -30.88
N ILE A 178 21.07 -15.97 -30.95
CA ILE A 178 21.39 -14.57 -30.67
C ILE A 178 21.37 -13.76 -31.98
N ILE A 179 20.53 -12.75 -32.03
CA ILE A 179 20.35 -11.86 -33.22
C ILE A 179 21.06 -10.54 -32.92
N ARG A 180 22.30 -10.37 -33.43
CA ARG A 180 23.15 -9.20 -33.18
C ARG A 180 22.99 -8.06 -34.18
N SER A 181 22.33 -8.32 -35.31
CA SER A 181 22.07 -7.34 -36.38
C SER A 181 20.87 -7.78 -37.20
N THR A 182 20.40 -6.87 -38.04
CA THR A 182 19.28 -7.15 -38.96
C THR A 182 19.58 -8.37 -39.83
N PRO A 183 18.75 -9.43 -39.81
CA PRO A 183 18.91 -10.61 -40.64
C PRO A 183 18.80 -10.27 -42.12
N ALA A 184 19.63 -10.90 -42.98
CA ALA A 184 19.62 -10.69 -44.41
C ALA A 184 18.31 -11.14 -45.09
N GLY A 185 17.58 -12.06 -44.46
CA GLY A 185 16.27 -12.53 -44.90
C GLY A 185 15.27 -12.57 -43.74
N LYS A 186 13.98 -12.66 -44.04
CA LYS A 186 12.94 -12.70 -43.02
C LYS A 186 13.06 -13.99 -42.21
N ILE A 187 13.07 -13.82 -40.90
CA ILE A 187 12.99 -14.91 -39.88
C ILE A 187 11.58 -14.88 -39.27
N ASP A 188 10.76 -15.86 -39.56
CA ASP A 188 9.45 -16.02 -38.94
C ASP A 188 9.57 -16.98 -37.73
N LEU A 189 9.53 -16.42 -36.55
CA LEU A 189 9.59 -17.19 -35.31
C LEU A 189 8.31 -18.05 -35.15
N GLY A 190 8.49 -19.35 -34.87
CA GLY A 190 7.40 -20.31 -34.80
C GLY A 190 6.99 -20.94 -36.14
N ALA A 191 7.67 -20.66 -37.25
CA ALA A 191 7.50 -21.40 -38.47
C ALA A 191 8.24 -22.76 -38.38
N SER A 192 7.58 -23.84 -38.81
CA SER A 192 8.17 -25.20 -38.75
C SER A 192 9.42 -25.38 -39.64
N TRP A 193 9.64 -24.46 -40.55
CA TRP A 193 10.75 -24.41 -41.49
C TRP A 193 11.74 -23.26 -41.20
N ALA A 194 11.60 -22.56 -40.08
CA ALA A 194 12.54 -21.53 -39.69
C ALA A 194 13.97 -22.14 -39.58
N PRO A 195 15.00 -21.49 -40.10
CA PRO A 195 16.37 -22.00 -40.09
C PRO A 195 16.93 -22.15 -38.65
N PHE A 196 16.27 -21.54 -37.70
CA PHE A 196 16.62 -21.63 -36.27
C PHE A 196 15.51 -22.38 -35.52
N ALA A 197 15.78 -23.65 -35.18
CA ALA A 197 14.86 -24.47 -34.39
C ALA A 197 14.92 -24.16 -32.88
N ALA A 198 15.40 -22.97 -32.48
CA ALA A 198 15.43 -22.58 -31.09
C ALA A 198 14.02 -22.22 -30.59
N ALA A 199 13.68 -22.63 -29.38
CA ALA A 199 12.45 -22.20 -28.71
C ALA A 199 12.56 -20.77 -28.17
N GLU A 200 13.76 -20.24 -28.03
CA GLU A 200 14.04 -18.92 -27.48
C GLU A 200 15.11 -18.20 -28.28
N TYR A 201 14.91 -16.90 -28.49
CA TYR A 201 15.78 -16.03 -29.25
C TYR A 201 16.13 -14.79 -28.44
N TYR A 202 17.25 -14.15 -28.71
CA TYR A 202 17.75 -13.03 -27.94
C TYR A 202 18.36 -11.95 -28.82
N ILE A 203 17.95 -10.71 -28.59
CA ILE A 203 18.58 -9.51 -29.15
C ILE A 203 19.38 -8.85 -28.03
N PRO A 204 20.73 -8.89 -28.09
CA PRO A 204 21.56 -8.41 -26.99
C PRO A 204 21.58 -6.89 -26.85
N ALA A 205 21.91 -6.43 -25.65
CA ALA A 205 22.10 -5.01 -25.36
C ALA A 205 23.11 -4.37 -26.34
N GLY A 206 22.76 -3.21 -26.88
CA GLY A 206 23.55 -2.51 -27.88
C GLY A 206 23.36 -3.01 -29.31
N ALA A 207 22.66 -4.11 -29.56
CA ALA A 207 22.27 -4.52 -30.91
C ALA A 207 21.06 -3.72 -31.40
N GLU A 208 21.08 -3.33 -32.68
CA GLU A 208 19.98 -2.70 -33.39
C GLU A 208 19.49 -3.61 -34.51
N VAL A 209 18.23 -4.05 -34.44
CA VAL A 209 17.61 -4.92 -35.45
C VAL A 209 16.42 -4.17 -36.08
N THR A 210 16.44 -4.03 -37.42
CA THR A 210 15.38 -3.33 -38.14
C THR A 210 14.75 -4.24 -39.20
N GLY A 211 13.46 -4.52 -39.06
CA GLY A 211 12.71 -5.40 -39.98
C GLY A 211 13.13 -6.88 -39.87
N ASN A 212 12.66 -7.65 -40.87
CA ASN A 212 13.00 -9.07 -41.08
C ASN A 212 12.74 -10.04 -39.93
N ILE A 213 11.98 -9.64 -38.91
CA ILE A 213 11.51 -10.52 -37.83
C ILE A 213 9.99 -10.65 -37.94
N GLY A 214 9.49 -11.88 -38.05
CA GLY A 214 8.06 -12.22 -38.01
C GLY A 214 7.72 -12.96 -36.73
N LEU A 215 6.63 -12.56 -36.08
CA LEU A 215 6.17 -13.11 -34.81
C LEU A 215 4.89 -13.97 -34.98
N ASN A 216 4.40 -14.11 -36.20
CA ASN A 216 3.20 -14.86 -36.56
C ASN A 216 3.56 -16.25 -37.11
N GLY A 217 3.82 -17.19 -36.19
CA GLY A 217 4.03 -18.59 -36.54
C GLY A 217 2.73 -19.27 -36.96
N THR A 218 2.74 -20.02 -38.08
CA THR A 218 1.57 -20.74 -38.60
C THR A 218 1.28 -22.09 -37.90
N PHE A 219 2.23 -22.57 -37.09
CA PHE A 219 2.09 -23.83 -36.35
C PHE A 219 2.26 -23.56 -34.88
N SER A 220 1.54 -24.30 -34.04
CA SER A 220 1.70 -24.28 -32.58
C SER A 220 2.93 -25.14 -32.18
N PRO A 221 4.14 -24.59 -32.19
CA PRO A 221 5.26 -25.33 -31.63
C PRO A 221 5.05 -25.49 -30.12
N ASN A 222 5.45 -26.60 -29.58
CA ASN A 222 5.44 -26.81 -28.14
C ASN A 222 6.89 -27.04 -27.69
N PRO A 223 7.52 -26.10 -26.97
CA PRO A 223 6.99 -24.80 -26.47
C PRO A 223 6.90 -23.72 -27.56
N SER A 224 6.00 -22.72 -27.32
CA SER A 224 5.91 -21.51 -28.16
C SER A 224 7.22 -20.72 -28.08
N PRO A 225 7.75 -20.20 -29.20
CA PRO A 225 9.01 -19.44 -29.20
C PRO A 225 8.87 -18.11 -28.46
N ILE A 226 9.95 -17.67 -27.82
CA ILE A 226 10.03 -16.40 -27.13
C ILE A 226 11.19 -15.59 -27.73
N LEU A 227 10.94 -14.34 -28.07
CA LEU A 227 11.97 -13.37 -28.46
C LEU A 227 12.23 -12.43 -27.29
N TYR A 228 13.39 -12.54 -26.68
CA TYR A 228 13.87 -11.62 -25.66
C TYR A 228 14.65 -10.47 -26.31
N VAL A 229 14.30 -9.23 -25.95
CA VAL A 229 14.92 -8.02 -26.51
C VAL A 229 15.55 -7.22 -25.38
N ALA A 230 16.87 -7.23 -25.27
CA ALA A 230 17.66 -6.37 -24.39
C ALA A 230 18.29 -5.18 -25.17
N GLY A 231 18.33 -5.26 -26.51
CA GLY A 231 18.75 -4.18 -27.39
C GLY A 231 17.57 -3.45 -28.00
N LYS A 232 17.69 -3.07 -29.28
CA LYS A 232 16.64 -2.34 -30.00
C LYS A 232 16.08 -3.14 -31.16
N LEU A 233 14.76 -3.27 -31.21
CA LEU A 233 14.02 -3.89 -32.32
C LEU A 233 13.06 -2.88 -32.94
N THR A 234 13.21 -2.61 -34.23
CA THR A 234 12.32 -1.71 -34.98
C THR A 234 11.64 -2.48 -36.12
N LEU A 235 10.32 -2.57 -36.07
CA LEU A 235 9.48 -3.19 -37.08
C LEU A 235 8.53 -2.15 -37.70
N ASP A 236 9.00 -1.41 -38.68
CA ASP A 236 8.22 -0.37 -39.39
C ASP A 236 7.24 -1.01 -40.40
N ALA A 237 6.37 -1.86 -39.90
CA ALA A 237 5.35 -2.58 -40.63
C ALA A 237 4.20 -2.99 -39.71
N SER A 238 3.10 -3.47 -40.28
CA SER A 238 2.07 -4.19 -39.54
C SER A 238 2.59 -5.59 -39.15
N VAL A 239 2.61 -5.90 -37.88
CA VAL A 239 3.12 -7.16 -37.33
C VAL A 239 2.05 -7.84 -36.50
N THR A 240 1.75 -9.10 -36.83
CA THR A 240 0.87 -9.95 -36.00
C THR A 240 1.71 -10.88 -35.15
N ILE A 241 1.48 -10.83 -33.85
CA ILE A 241 2.03 -11.74 -32.86
C ILE A 241 1.06 -12.91 -32.71
N GLY A 242 1.37 -14.05 -33.34
CA GLY A 242 0.49 -15.21 -33.39
C GLY A 242 0.89 -16.31 -32.41
N GLN A 243 2.04 -16.93 -32.62
CA GLN A 243 2.51 -18.09 -31.85
C GLN A 243 3.79 -17.81 -31.04
N ALA A 244 4.38 -16.65 -31.19
CA ALA A 244 5.59 -16.26 -30.46
C ALA A 244 5.23 -15.29 -29.34
N THR A 245 6.00 -15.29 -28.26
CA THR A 245 5.98 -14.26 -27.23
C THR A 245 7.09 -13.25 -27.47
N LEU A 246 6.77 -11.97 -27.37
CA LEU A 246 7.73 -10.87 -27.40
C LEU A 246 8.02 -10.41 -25.97
N ALA A 247 9.24 -10.59 -25.49
CA ALA A 247 9.71 -10.23 -24.17
C ALA A 247 10.68 -9.05 -24.24
N VAL A 248 10.31 -7.88 -23.74
CA VAL A 248 11.14 -6.67 -23.72
C VAL A 248 11.84 -6.59 -22.38
N LEU A 249 13.12 -6.86 -22.34
CA LEU A 249 13.95 -6.90 -21.13
C LEU A 249 14.31 -5.49 -20.63
N PRO A 250 14.80 -5.36 -19.38
CA PRO A 250 15.30 -4.08 -18.88
C PRO A 250 16.36 -3.46 -19.81
N GLY A 251 16.14 -2.19 -20.17
CA GLY A 251 16.96 -1.48 -21.15
C GLY A 251 16.68 -1.82 -22.63
N GLY A 252 15.83 -2.81 -22.90
CA GLY A 252 15.38 -3.14 -24.24
C GLY A 252 14.32 -2.18 -24.77
N GLU A 253 14.39 -1.89 -26.07
CA GLU A 253 13.44 -1.02 -26.76
C GLU A 253 12.84 -1.74 -27.98
N VAL A 254 11.53 -1.75 -28.07
CA VAL A 254 10.81 -2.29 -29.20
C VAL A 254 9.89 -1.22 -29.80
N TYR A 255 9.95 -1.04 -31.10
CA TYR A 255 8.99 -0.26 -31.87
C TYR A 255 8.33 -1.13 -32.94
N ILE A 256 7.00 -1.09 -33.01
CA ILE A 256 6.20 -1.75 -34.04
C ILE A 256 5.18 -0.73 -34.57
N ARG A 257 5.18 -0.44 -35.86
CA ARG A 257 4.27 0.57 -36.44
C ARG A 257 2.78 0.22 -36.20
N GLU A 258 2.39 -1.03 -36.42
CA GLU A 258 1.05 -1.53 -36.08
C GLU A 258 1.20 -2.93 -35.49
N ALA A 259 0.91 -3.04 -34.18
CA ALA A 259 1.03 -4.31 -33.45
C ALA A 259 -0.34 -4.96 -33.29
N SER A 260 -0.49 -6.19 -33.74
CA SER A 260 -1.65 -7.01 -33.42
C SER A 260 -1.24 -8.30 -32.74
N ALA A 261 -2.10 -8.85 -31.90
CA ALA A 261 -1.88 -10.15 -31.30
C ALA A 261 -3.16 -10.98 -31.36
N ASN A 262 -3.06 -12.19 -31.85
CA ASN A 262 -4.16 -13.14 -31.99
C ASN A 262 -3.84 -14.51 -31.38
N MET A 263 -2.92 -14.53 -30.41
CA MET A 263 -2.50 -15.75 -29.70
C MET A 263 -3.66 -16.47 -29.06
N GLN A 264 -3.70 -17.80 -29.18
CA GLN A 264 -4.80 -18.61 -28.64
C GLN A 264 -4.95 -18.47 -27.12
N GLN A 265 -6.17 -18.56 -26.63
CA GLN A 265 -6.51 -18.41 -25.21
C GLN A 265 -5.85 -19.45 -24.27
N ASN A 266 -5.45 -20.60 -24.78
CA ASN A 266 -4.74 -21.65 -24.04
C ASN A 266 -3.21 -21.56 -24.13
N ALA A 267 -2.65 -20.51 -24.74
CA ALA A 267 -1.21 -20.28 -24.79
C ALA A 267 -0.62 -20.18 -23.35
N PRO A 268 0.54 -20.78 -23.08
CA PRO A 268 1.13 -20.74 -21.76
C PRO A 268 1.65 -19.34 -21.39
N ASN A 269 2.17 -18.60 -22.35
CA ASN A 269 2.78 -17.28 -22.17
C ASN A 269 1.87 -16.15 -22.66
N PRO A 270 2.09 -14.90 -22.22
CA PRO A 270 1.45 -13.72 -22.81
C PRO A 270 1.99 -13.48 -24.24
N ALA A 271 1.25 -12.73 -25.05
CA ALA A 271 1.72 -12.33 -26.38
C ALA A 271 2.90 -11.36 -26.29
N ILE A 272 2.82 -10.39 -25.40
CA ILE A 272 3.87 -9.42 -25.11
C ILE A 272 4.11 -9.41 -23.60
N PHE A 273 5.36 -9.35 -23.18
CA PHE A 273 5.78 -9.11 -21.82
C PHE A 273 6.84 -8.00 -21.81
N VAL A 274 6.53 -6.87 -21.19
CA VAL A 274 7.47 -5.77 -21.01
C VAL A 274 7.94 -5.81 -19.56
N PHE A 275 9.20 -6.10 -19.34
CA PHE A 275 9.81 -6.10 -18.00
C PHE A 275 10.02 -4.67 -17.49
N GLU A 276 10.12 -4.51 -16.17
CA GLU A 276 10.53 -3.26 -15.57
C GLU A 276 11.83 -2.71 -16.21
N GLY A 277 11.81 -1.43 -16.61
CA GLY A 277 12.90 -0.81 -17.35
C GLY A 277 12.97 -1.18 -18.85
N GLY A 278 12.07 -2.02 -19.35
CA GLY A 278 11.85 -2.24 -20.79
C GLY A 278 10.88 -1.24 -21.39
N LYS A 279 10.97 -0.98 -22.68
CA LYS A 279 10.10 -0.05 -23.41
C LYS A 279 9.54 -0.69 -24.69
N PHE A 280 8.22 -0.72 -24.78
CA PHE A 280 7.49 -1.07 -25.99
C PHE A 280 6.77 0.16 -26.54
N THR A 281 6.90 0.40 -27.85
CA THR A 281 6.20 1.49 -28.55
C THR A 281 5.51 0.94 -29.79
N ALA A 282 4.27 1.37 -30.02
CA ALA A 282 3.55 1.08 -31.24
C ALA A 282 2.83 2.34 -31.77
N GLY A 283 2.69 2.47 -33.07
CA GLY A 283 1.85 3.52 -33.66
C GLY A 283 0.35 3.18 -33.51
N LYS A 284 0.01 1.89 -33.51
CA LYS A 284 -1.36 1.39 -33.24
C LYS A 284 -1.30 -0.05 -32.74
N THR A 285 -2.28 -0.43 -31.89
CA THR A 285 -2.42 -1.82 -31.46
C THR A 285 -3.80 -2.41 -31.79
N ASN A 286 -3.87 -3.74 -31.86
CA ASN A 286 -5.12 -4.50 -31.90
C ASN A 286 -4.88 -5.88 -31.27
N PHE A 287 -5.26 -6.03 -30.01
CA PHE A 287 -4.97 -7.24 -29.27
C PHE A 287 -6.22 -8.06 -29.00
N SER A 288 -6.26 -9.25 -29.61
CA SER A 288 -7.28 -10.27 -29.42
C SER A 288 -6.60 -11.57 -28.99
N CYS A 289 -5.95 -11.57 -27.82
CA CYS A 289 -5.13 -12.67 -27.35
C CYS A 289 -5.48 -13.03 -25.89
N LYS A 290 -4.79 -14.00 -25.32
CA LYS A 290 -5.00 -14.36 -23.92
C LYS A 290 -4.56 -13.25 -22.98
N ALA A 291 -3.34 -12.77 -23.15
CA ALA A 291 -2.76 -11.77 -22.26
C ALA A 291 -1.66 -10.93 -22.94
N VAL A 292 -1.56 -9.68 -22.47
CA VAL A 292 -0.41 -8.79 -22.63
C VAL A 292 -0.03 -8.31 -21.23
N VAL A 293 1.27 -8.27 -20.92
CA VAL A 293 1.77 -7.87 -19.61
C VAL A 293 2.75 -6.73 -19.77
N ASN A 294 2.53 -5.66 -19.06
CA ASN A 294 3.41 -4.52 -18.94
C ASN A 294 3.86 -4.35 -17.48
N GLU A 295 5.14 -4.52 -17.22
CA GLU A 295 5.82 -4.15 -15.97
C GLU A 295 6.77 -2.96 -16.17
N GLY A 296 6.90 -2.46 -17.43
CA GLY A 296 7.76 -1.35 -17.84
C GLY A 296 6.98 -0.19 -18.43
N LYS A 297 7.41 0.25 -19.61
CA LYS A 297 6.75 1.35 -20.35
C LYS A 297 6.14 0.86 -21.65
N PHE A 298 4.85 1.08 -21.83
CA PHE A 298 4.06 0.71 -22.99
C PHE A 298 3.42 1.96 -23.60
N ILE A 299 3.85 2.36 -24.79
CA ILE A 299 3.39 3.58 -25.47
C ILE A 299 2.70 3.21 -26.78
N VAL A 300 1.57 3.81 -27.05
CA VAL A 300 0.88 3.71 -28.34
C VAL A 300 0.60 5.12 -28.87
N ASP A 301 1.32 5.52 -29.91
CA ASP A 301 1.20 6.86 -30.53
C ASP A 301 -0.12 7.04 -31.33
N GLY A 302 -1.17 6.32 -31.00
CA GLY A 302 -2.49 6.31 -31.61
C GLY A 302 -3.45 5.42 -30.84
N THR A 303 -4.28 4.63 -31.53
CA THR A 303 -5.29 3.80 -30.88
C THR A 303 -4.71 2.54 -30.24
N PHE A 304 -4.90 2.41 -28.95
CA PHE A 304 -4.68 1.19 -28.15
C PHE A 304 -5.98 0.37 -28.10
N ASP A 305 -6.08 -0.70 -28.90
CA ASP A 305 -7.26 -1.56 -28.98
C ASP A 305 -6.99 -2.94 -28.34
N ILE A 306 -7.79 -3.30 -27.35
CA ILE A 306 -7.86 -4.65 -26.80
C ILE A 306 -9.31 -5.16 -26.87
N ASN A 307 -9.48 -6.38 -27.38
CA ASN A 307 -10.81 -6.93 -27.65
C ASN A 307 -10.87 -8.45 -27.43
N ASN A 308 -12.08 -9.02 -27.64
CA ASN A 308 -12.31 -10.47 -27.65
C ASN A 308 -11.80 -11.22 -26.40
N SER A 309 -12.10 -10.70 -25.21
CA SER A 309 -11.66 -11.28 -23.93
C SER A 309 -10.14 -11.27 -23.70
N CYS A 310 -9.40 -10.44 -24.42
CA CYS A 310 -7.98 -10.19 -24.13
C CYS A 310 -7.84 -9.58 -22.73
N ALA A 311 -6.82 -10.00 -21.98
CA ALA A 311 -6.47 -9.40 -20.71
C ALA A 311 -5.17 -8.62 -20.86
N PHE A 312 -5.18 -7.35 -20.50
CA PHE A 312 -3.98 -6.52 -20.39
C PHE A 312 -3.70 -6.26 -18.91
N TYR A 313 -2.47 -6.49 -18.50
CA TYR A 313 -2.00 -6.27 -17.13
C TYR A 313 -0.96 -5.16 -17.12
N ASN A 314 -1.26 -4.05 -16.47
CA ASN A 314 -0.36 -2.93 -16.24
C ASN A 314 0.11 -2.99 -14.78
N GLY A 315 1.34 -3.43 -14.55
CA GLY A 315 1.92 -3.71 -13.22
C GLY A 315 2.16 -2.45 -12.38
N ALA A 316 2.51 -2.62 -11.11
CA ALA A 316 2.59 -1.54 -10.12
C ALA A 316 3.60 -0.41 -10.45
N ALA A 317 4.68 -0.71 -11.17
CA ALA A 317 5.65 0.29 -11.62
C ALA A 317 5.51 0.64 -13.11
N ALA A 318 4.46 0.13 -13.77
CA ALA A 318 4.29 0.22 -15.20
C ALA A 318 3.58 1.51 -15.62
N GLU A 319 3.96 1.99 -16.82
CA GLU A 319 3.27 3.10 -17.49
C GLU A 319 2.65 2.59 -18.79
N LEU A 320 1.37 2.89 -18.99
CA LEU A 320 0.63 2.68 -20.22
C LEU A 320 0.16 4.04 -20.73
N GLU A 321 0.60 4.44 -21.90
CA GLU A 321 0.32 5.73 -22.53
C GLU A 321 -0.24 5.50 -23.93
N ALA A 322 -1.38 6.12 -24.26
CA ALA A 322 -1.95 6.06 -25.60
C ALA A 322 -2.79 7.32 -25.88
N ASP A 323 -2.89 7.71 -27.18
CA ASP A 323 -3.82 8.79 -27.57
C ASP A 323 -5.27 8.34 -27.27
N ASP A 324 -5.73 7.27 -27.89
CA ASP A 324 -7.06 6.70 -27.70
C ASP A 324 -6.95 5.26 -27.19
N MET A 325 -7.79 4.89 -26.23
CA MET A 325 -7.90 3.51 -25.74
C MET A 325 -9.29 2.93 -26.00
N GLU A 326 -9.33 1.80 -26.69
CA GLU A 326 -10.56 1.05 -26.97
C GLU A 326 -10.51 -0.33 -26.32
N ILE A 327 -11.37 -0.57 -25.34
CA ILE A 327 -11.46 -1.84 -24.61
C ILE A 327 -12.86 -2.43 -24.86
N THR A 328 -12.90 -3.49 -25.67
CA THR A 328 -14.17 -3.97 -26.22
C THR A 328 -14.36 -5.47 -26.07
N ASN A 329 -15.61 -5.93 -26.27
CA ASN A 329 -15.94 -7.36 -26.41
C ASN A 329 -15.41 -8.25 -25.27
N ARG A 330 -15.72 -7.89 -24.01
CA ARG A 330 -15.29 -8.61 -22.79
C ARG A 330 -13.78 -8.60 -22.56
N ALA A 331 -13.05 -7.72 -23.20
CA ALA A 331 -11.64 -7.50 -22.86
C ALA A 331 -11.54 -6.92 -21.44
N LYS A 332 -10.38 -7.15 -20.83
CA LYS A 332 -10.10 -6.74 -19.46
C LYS A 332 -8.80 -5.97 -19.38
N LEU A 333 -8.85 -4.82 -18.75
CA LEU A 333 -7.67 -4.03 -18.42
C LEU A 333 -7.52 -4.00 -16.91
N TYR A 334 -6.42 -4.55 -16.42
CA TYR A 334 -6.03 -4.50 -15.01
C TYR A 334 -4.91 -3.50 -14.85
N ASN A 335 -5.07 -2.53 -13.97
CA ASN A 335 -4.10 -1.47 -13.75
C ASN A 335 -3.72 -1.36 -12.28
N ASP A 336 -2.45 -1.55 -11.97
CA ASP A 336 -1.85 -1.25 -10.67
C ASP A 336 -0.75 -0.18 -10.77
N GLY A 337 -0.44 0.24 -12.00
CA GLY A 337 0.49 1.31 -12.37
C GLY A 337 -0.24 2.57 -12.83
N LYS A 338 0.32 3.21 -13.84
CA LYS A 338 -0.22 4.43 -14.43
C LYS A 338 -0.78 4.19 -15.83
N ILE A 339 -1.96 4.73 -16.12
CA ILE A 339 -2.57 4.85 -17.44
C ILE A 339 -2.75 6.33 -17.75
N GLU A 340 -2.31 6.77 -18.93
CA GLU A 340 -2.56 8.09 -19.50
C GLU A 340 -3.16 7.94 -20.91
N SER A 341 -4.26 8.65 -21.17
CA SER A 341 -4.94 8.62 -22.47
C SER A 341 -5.69 9.92 -22.72
N ASP A 342 -5.76 10.33 -23.99
CA ASP A 342 -6.66 11.43 -24.38
C ASP A 342 -8.12 10.96 -24.21
N ASP A 343 -8.52 9.87 -24.85
CA ASP A 343 -9.84 9.25 -24.66
C ASP A 343 -9.72 7.77 -24.24
N LEU A 344 -10.68 7.29 -23.44
CA LEU A 344 -10.77 5.88 -23.03
C LEU A 344 -12.19 5.35 -23.21
N GLU A 345 -12.37 4.35 -24.08
CA GLU A 345 -13.67 3.70 -24.28
C GLU A 345 -13.71 2.27 -23.75
N LEU A 346 -14.68 2.00 -22.86
CA LEU A 346 -15.09 0.65 -22.50
C LEU A 346 -16.44 0.32 -23.12
N ASN A 347 -16.50 -0.74 -23.92
CA ASN A 347 -17.69 -1.09 -24.66
C ASN A 347 -17.93 -2.63 -24.67
N SER A 348 -19.17 -3.04 -24.79
CA SER A 348 -19.55 -4.45 -25.02
C SER A 348 -19.04 -5.40 -23.95
N TYR A 349 -19.45 -5.16 -22.68
CA TYR A 349 -19.08 -5.97 -21.51
C TYR A 349 -17.58 -5.94 -21.19
N ALA A 350 -16.86 -4.90 -21.59
CA ALA A 350 -15.46 -4.70 -21.22
C ALA A 350 -15.34 -4.40 -19.71
N GLU A 351 -14.17 -4.68 -19.16
CA GLU A 351 -13.90 -4.47 -17.73
C GLU A 351 -12.58 -3.71 -17.56
N LEU A 352 -12.60 -2.66 -16.74
CA LEU A 352 -11.41 -2.02 -16.21
C LEU A 352 -11.36 -2.24 -14.70
N SER A 353 -10.30 -2.85 -14.22
CA SER A 353 -9.98 -2.95 -12.81
C SER A 353 -8.80 -2.04 -12.51
N ASN A 354 -9.05 -0.84 -12.04
CA ASN A 354 -8.03 0.03 -11.50
C ASN A 354 -7.74 -0.38 -10.05
N CYS A 355 -6.64 -1.08 -9.83
CA CYS A 355 -6.23 -1.62 -8.53
C CYS A 355 -5.84 -0.50 -7.56
N GLU A 356 -5.44 -0.85 -6.34
CA GLU A 356 -5.25 0.12 -5.25
C GLU A 356 -4.17 1.15 -5.51
N ASN A 357 -3.08 0.76 -6.16
CA ASN A 357 -2.00 1.68 -6.52
C ASN A 357 -2.21 2.32 -7.90
N GLY A 358 -3.21 1.83 -8.63
CA GLY A 358 -3.44 2.24 -10.01
C GLY A 358 -3.91 3.68 -10.15
N VAL A 359 -3.37 4.36 -11.13
CA VAL A 359 -3.77 5.71 -11.55
C VAL A 359 -4.29 5.65 -12.98
N VAL A 360 -5.47 6.21 -13.21
CA VAL A 360 -6.06 6.38 -14.54
C VAL A 360 -6.27 7.87 -14.76
N ASP A 361 -5.57 8.42 -15.72
CA ASP A 361 -5.66 9.83 -16.10
C ASP A 361 -6.12 9.92 -17.57
N VAL A 362 -7.31 10.48 -17.78
CA VAL A 362 -7.92 10.65 -19.11
C VAL A 362 -8.07 12.14 -19.36
N ASP A 363 -7.28 12.67 -20.28
CA ASP A 363 -7.29 14.11 -20.54
C ASP A 363 -8.60 14.57 -21.20
N GLY A 364 -9.33 13.68 -21.89
CA GLY A 364 -10.62 13.94 -22.53
C GLY A 364 -11.76 13.09 -21.94
N THR A 365 -12.39 12.27 -22.78
CA THR A 365 -13.61 11.55 -22.38
C THR A 365 -13.36 10.09 -22.04
N PHE A 366 -13.86 9.69 -20.89
CA PHE A 366 -13.99 8.29 -20.52
C PHE A 366 -15.41 7.79 -20.86
N TYR A 367 -15.51 6.98 -21.92
CA TYR A 367 -16.78 6.36 -22.34
C TYR A 367 -16.98 5.00 -21.66
N LEU A 368 -18.09 4.86 -20.95
CA LEU A 368 -18.47 3.63 -20.26
C LEU A 368 -19.83 3.16 -20.78
N THR A 369 -19.84 2.23 -21.74
CA THR A 369 -21.02 1.90 -22.51
C THR A 369 -21.34 0.40 -22.54
N ASN A 370 -22.56 0.05 -22.95
CA ASN A 370 -22.99 -1.30 -23.31
C ASN A 370 -22.63 -2.39 -22.28
N ASN A 371 -23.08 -2.19 -21.03
CA ASN A 371 -22.87 -3.08 -19.88
C ASN A 371 -21.40 -3.34 -19.52
N SER A 372 -20.50 -2.42 -19.86
CA SER A 372 -19.13 -2.45 -19.39
C SER A 372 -19.02 -2.03 -17.93
N VAL A 373 -17.97 -2.46 -17.26
CA VAL A 373 -17.83 -2.30 -15.81
C VAL A 373 -16.45 -1.73 -15.48
N VAL A 374 -16.43 -0.77 -14.56
CA VAL A 374 -15.20 -0.22 -13.97
C VAL A 374 -15.21 -0.49 -12.48
N TYR A 375 -14.15 -1.11 -12.00
CA TYR A 375 -13.83 -1.21 -10.57
C TYR A 375 -12.72 -0.21 -10.25
N GLN A 376 -13.10 0.93 -9.72
CA GLN A 376 -12.20 2.04 -9.43
C GLN A 376 -11.76 1.96 -7.96
N LYS A 377 -10.60 1.37 -7.69
CA LYS A 377 -10.05 1.19 -6.36
C LYS A 377 -8.81 2.07 -6.11
N GLY A 378 -8.09 2.45 -7.15
CA GLY A 378 -7.02 3.44 -7.13
C GLY A 378 -7.54 4.84 -7.41
N LEU A 379 -6.82 5.60 -8.20
CA LEU A 379 -7.17 6.96 -8.59
C LEU A 379 -7.70 7.01 -10.02
N ALA A 380 -8.68 7.88 -10.24
CA ALA A 380 -9.05 8.26 -11.59
C ALA A 380 -9.35 9.76 -11.69
N SER A 381 -8.81 10.38 -12.74
CA SER A 381 -9.14 11.73 -13.16
C SER A 381 -9.50 11.74 -14.64
N MET A 382 -10.51 12.55 -15.00
CA MET A 382 -10.94 12.71 -16.38
C MET A 382 -11.60 14.06 -16.61
N GLU A 383 -11.50 14.57 -17.83
CA GLU A 383 -12.30 15.76 -18.18
C GLU A 383 -13.78 15.40 -18.20
N LYS A 384 -14.14 14.30 -18.86
CA LYS A 384 -15.53 13.86 -18.95
C LYS A 384 -15.70 12.37 -18.71
N LEU A 385 -16.71 11.99 -17.91
CA LEU A 385 -17.24 10.64 -17.81
C LEU A 385 -18.57 10.57 -18.54
N GLU A 386 -18.63 9.81 -19.62
CA GLU A 386 -19.86 9.54 -20.35
C GLU A 386 -20.31 8.11 -20.17
N ALA A 387 -21.33 7.86 -19.33
CA ALA A 387 -21.79 6.53 -18.97
C ALA A 387 -23.20 6.25 -19.52
N ARG A 388 -23.34 5.22 -20.39
CA ARG A 388 -24.60 4.89 -21.06
C ARG A 388 -24.86 3.38 -21.17
N GLY A 389 -26.11 3.02 -21.48
CA GLY A 389 -26.45 1.66 -21.90
C GLY A 389 -26.10 0.56 -20.90
N GLY A 390 -26.27 0.81 -19.60
CA GLY A 390 -25.95 -0.14 -18.53
C GLY A 390 -24.50 -0.11 -18.07
N GLY A 391 -23.71 0.84 -18.53
CA GLY A 391 -22.36 1.06 -17.99
C GLY A 391 -22.39 1.20 -16.46
N THR A 392 -21.46 0.53 -15.78
CA THR A 392 -21.45 0.45 -14.33
C THR A 392 -20.09 0.87 -13.78
N LEU A 393 -20.07 1.84 -12.86
CA LEU A 393 -18.86 2.31 -12.17
C LEU A 393 -18.97 2.00 -10.68
N TYR A 394 -18.04 1.23 -10.16
CA TYR A 394 -17.83 1.03 -8.73
C TYR A 394 -16.70 1.95 -8.27
N VAL A 395 -17.06 2.99 -7.53
CA VAL A 395 -16.13 3.93 -6.90
C VAL A 395 -15.80 3.40 -5.51
N ASN A 396 -14.69 2.71 -5.39
CA ASN A 396 -14.23 2.20 -4.09
C ASN A 396 -13.16 3.12 -3.47
N CYS A 397 -12.66 4.09 -4.23
CA CYS A 397 -11.76 5.10 -3.74
C CYS A 397 -12.18 6.49 -4.23
N HIS A 398 -11.30 7.22 -4.91
CA HIS A 398 -11.59 8.59 -5.33
C HIS A 398 -11.59 8.71 -6.86
N THR A 399 -12.65 9.27 -7.39
CA THR A 399 -12.80 9.55 -8.81
C THR A 399 -13.16 11.02 -8.99
N VAL A 400 -12.48 11.69 -9.90
CA VAL A 400 -12.72 13.08 -10.24
C VAL A 400 -13.05 13.20 -11.72
N ALA A 401 -14.12 13.93 -12.06
CA ALA A 401 -14.48 14.27 -13.43
C ALA A 401 -14.91 15.74 -13.51
N GLU A 402 -14.48 16.45 -14.56
CA GLU A 402 -15.00 17.81 -14.76
C GLU A 402 -16.47 17.79 -15.17
N GLU A 403 -16.85 16.78 -15.94
CA GLU A 403 -18.24 16.53 -16.33
C GLU A 403 -18.60 15.06 -16.17
N ILE A 404 -19.78 14.78 -15.63
CA ILE A 404 -20.40 13.45 -15.66
C ILE A 404 -21.69 13.54 -16.46
N ALA A 405 -21.77 12.84 -17.58
CA ALA A 405 -22.97 12.68 -18.39
C ALA A 405 -23.43 11.22 -18.35
N ALA A 406 -24.60 10.94 -17.77
CA ALA A 406 -25.05 9.58 -17.57
C ALA A 406 -26.51 9.36 -18.02
N GLU A 407 -26.72 8.23 -18.75
CA GLU A 407 -28.02 7.77 -19.21
C GLU A 407 -28.14 6.25 -19.10
N GLY A 408 -29.03 5.77 -18.21
CA GLY A 408 -29.21 4.33 -17.99
C GLY A 408 -27.95 3.66 -17.44
N ALA A 409 -27.14 4.37 -16.69
CA ALA A 409 -25.92 3.91 -16.07
C ALA A 409 -26.09 3.68 -14.56
N ARG A 410 -25.14 2.97 -13.95
CA ARG A 410 -25.12 2.73 -12.51
C ARG A 410 -23.81 3.12 -11.89
N PHE A 411 -23.90 3.79 -10.77
CA PHE A 411 -22.76 4.20 -9.95
C PHE A 411 -22.92 3.60 -8.55
N TYR A 412 -21.86 3.04 -8.03
CA TYR A 412 -21.81 2.55 -6.65
C TYR A 412 -20.63 3.21 -5.95
N ILE A 413 -20.89 4.02 -4.93
CA ILE A 413 -19.86 4.68 -4.13
C ILE A 413 -19.75 3.94 -2.81
N ALA A 414 -18.61 3.33 -2.57
CA ALA A 414 -18.35 2.55 -1.36
C ALA A 414 -18.22 3.45 -0.12
N SER A 415 -18.31 2.85 1.06
CA SER A 415 -18.07 3.54 2.32
C SER A 415 -16.66 4.15 2.33
N GLY A 416 -16.56 5.42 2.68
CA GLY A 416 -15.30 6.14 2.67
C GLY A 416 -14.75 6.52 1.30
N ALA A 417 -15.46 6.22 0.21
CA ALA A 417 -15.11 6.64 -1.13
C ALA A 417 -15.73 7.98 -1.50
N GLY A 418 -15.14 8.66 -2.49
CA GLY A 418 -15.61 9.93 -3.02
C GLY A 418 -15.71 9.95 -4.55
N LEU A 419 -16.79 10.50 -5.05
CA LEU A 419 -16.97 10.89 -6.45
C LEU A 419 -17.13 12.40 -6.52
N ASP A 420 -16.19 13.09 -7.14
CA ASP A 420 -16.21 14.52 -7.28
C ASP A 420 -16.41 14.90 -8.74
N ALA A 421 -17.33 15.82 -9.00
CA ALA A 421 -17.62 16.30 -10.33
C ALA A 421 -17.72 17.84 -10.36
N GLY A 422 -17.38 18.43 -11.50
CA GLY A 422 -17.73 19.81 -11.80
C GLY A 422 -19.22 19.88 -12.14
N THR A 423 -19.60 19.40 -13.32
CA THR A 423 -21.01 19.39 -13.75
C THR A 423 -21.54 17.96 -13.89
N VAL A 424 -22.73 17.71 -13.36
CA VAL A 424 -23.38 16.39 -13.44
C VAL A 424 -24.66 16.47 -14.26
N TYR A 425 -24.71 15.71 -15.36
CA TYR A 425 -25.89 15.51 -16.21
C TYR A 425 -26.43 14.10 -16.03
N PHE A 426 -27.42 13.92 -15.17
CA PHE A 426 -28.12 12.64 -15.04
C PHE A 426 -29.40 12.62 -15.86
N ASN A 427 -29.53 11.58 -16.67
CA ASN A 427 -30.68 11.35 -17.54
C ASN A 427 -31.34 9.99 -17.23
N SER A 428 -32.40 9.67 -17.93
CA SER A 428 -33.32 8.55 -17.74
C SER A 428 -32.69 7.27 -17.22
N ASN A 429 -33.27 6.70 -16.15
CA ASN A 429 -32.87 5.43 -15.54
C ASN A 429 -31.41 5.39 -15.03
N THR A 430 -30.80 6.53 -14.75
CA THR A 430 -29.50 6.57 -14.07
C THR A 430 -29.71 6.37 -12.57
N GLU A 431 -28.94 5.48 -11.99
CA GLU A 431 -28.99 5.13 -10.58
C GLU A 431 -27.60 5.31 -9.94
N LEU A 432 -27.55 6.01 -8.80
CA LEU A 432 -26.36 6.10 -7.98
C LEU A 432 -26.68 5.56 -6.58
N TYR A 433 -25.87 4.62 -6.13
CA TYR A 433 -25.97 4.01 -4.81
C TYR A 433 -24.77 4.44 -3.97
N ALA A 434 -25.01 5.12 -2.86
CA ALA A 434 -24.00 5.60 -1.94
C ALA A 434 -24.06 4.83 -0.61
N ALA A 435 -22.98 4.18 -0.24
CA ALA A 435 -22.89 3.51 1.05
C ALA A 435 -22.83 4.53 2.20
N ALA A 436 -22.97 4.07 3.44
CA ALA A 436 -22.77 4.91 4.62
C ALA A 436 -21.36 5.54 4.60
N GLY A 437 -21.27 6.86 4.75
CA GLY A 437 -20.00 7.59 4.70
C GLY A 437 -19.41 7.77 3.29
N ALA A 438 -20.16 7.46 2.25
CA ALA A 438 -19.82 7.81 0.88
C ALA A 438 -20.09 9.29 0.60
N ILE A 439 -19.28 9.92 -0.26
CA ILE A 439 -19.43 11.31 -0.65
C ILE A 439 -19.58 11.40 -2.18
N PHE A 440 -20.62 12.12 -2.61
CA PHE A 440 -20.80 12.55 -3.98
C PHE A 440 -20.86 14.07 -4.02
N THR A 441 -19.86 14.70 -4.64
CA THR A 441 -19.77 16.16 -4.71
C THR A 441 -19.88 16.65 -6.15
N MET A 442 -20.58 17.73 -6.36
CA MET A 442 -20.69 18.40 -7.65
C MET A 442 -20.81 19.92 -7.47
N ASP A 443 -20.32 20.67 -8.45
CA ASP A 443 -20.50 22.14 -8.47
C ASP A 443 -21.84 22.51 -9.09
N GLU A 444 -22.25 21.79 -10.15
CA GLU A 444 -23.52 21.97 -10.84
C GLU A 444 -24.26 20.66 -11.03
N TYR A 445 -25.51 20.63 -10.64
CA TYR A 445 -26.42 19.53 -10.91
C TYR A 445 -27.41 19.86 -12.01
N ASN A 446 -27.44 19.07 -13.08
CA ASN A 446 -28.32 19.27 -14.20
C ASN A 446 -29.13 17.97 -14.46
N ALA A 447 -30.38 17.94 -14.00
CA ALA A 447 -31.30 16.85 -14.26
C ALA A 447 -32.04 17.12 -15.57
N HIS A 448 -31.82 16.32 -16.60
CA HIS A 448 -32.36 16.55 -17.92
C HIS A 448 -33.91 16.44 -17.98
N LYS A 449 -34.50 17.25 -18.83
CA LYS A 449 -35.96 17.42 -18.97
C LYS A 449 -36.76 16.16 -19.35
N SER A 450 -36.13 15.18 -20.00
CA SER A 450 -36.80 13.94 -20.46
C SER A 450 -36.65 12.80 -19.46
N GLY A 451 -35.94 13.02 -18.37
CA GLY A 451 -35.57 11.96 -17.45
C GLY A 451 -36.64 11.57 -16.47
N GLY A 452 -37.37 10.53 -16.76
CA GLY A 452 -38.02 9.80 -15.71
C GLY A 452 -37.01 8.95 -14.94
N ASN A 453 -37.13 8.81 -13.61
CA ASN A 453 -36.47 7.80 -12.77
C ASN A 453 -34.95 7.91 -12.58
N VAL A 454 -34.40 9.10 -12.39
CA VAL A 454 -33.08 9.24 -11.80
C VAL A 454 -33.17 9.00 -10.29
N ARG A 455 -32.32 8.14 -9.75
CA ARG A 455 -32.30 7.81 -8.33
C ARG A 455 -30.88 7.95 -7.77
N ILE A 456 -30.79 8.69 -6.67
CA ILE A 456 -29.59 8.72 -5.81
C ILE A 456 -30.01 8.09 -4.49
N VAL A 457 -29.49 6.90 -4.19
CA VAL A 457 -29.98 6.04 -3.10
C VAL A 457 -28.86 5.86 -2.07
N SER A 458 -29.15 6.20 -0.83
CA SER A 458 -28.26 5.86 0.28
C SER A 458 -28.55 4.46 0.78
N GLN A 459 -27.49 3.70 1.00
CA GLN A 459 -27.52 2.38 1.62
C GLN A 459 -27.17 2.45 3.13
N ALA A 460 -27.10 3.65 3.71
CA ALA A 460 -26.85 3.82 5.12
C ALA A 460 -27.99 3.24 5.97
N ALA A 461 -27.62 2.49 7.01
CA ALA A 461 -28.58 1.83 7.91
C ALA A 461 -28.88 2.66 9.19
N SER A 462 -28.13 3.73 9.42
CA SER A 462 -28.32 4.59 10.59
C SER A 462 -28.00 6.05 10.26
N ASP A 463 -28.60 6.96 11.01
CA ASP A 463 -28.38 8.41 10.92
C ASP A 463 -27.06 8.88 11.51
N GLN A 464 -26.33 8.01 12.20
CA GLN A 464 -25.01 8.34 12.75
C GLN A 464 -23.93 8.43 11.66
N LEU A 465 -24.09 7.70 10.56
CA LEU A 465 -23.21 7.75 9.41
C LEU A 465 -24.04 7.67 8.14
N MET A 466 -24.46 8.81 7.64
CA MET A 466 -25.22 8.90 6.38
C MET A 466 -24.28 9.02 5.18
N ALA A 467 -24.80 8.82 3.98
CA ALA A 467 -24.15 9.27 2.76
C ALA A 467 -24.29 10.80 2.63
N VAL A 468 -23.34 11.43 1.96
CA VAL A 468 -23.38 12.88 1.68
C VAL A 468 -23.40 13.12 0.18
N VAL A 469 -24.39 13.87 -0.27
CA VAL A 469 -24.46 14.44 -1.62
C VAL A 469 -24.33 15.94 -1.50
N MET A 470 -23.30 16.50 -2.11
CA MET A 470 -22.97 17.92 -1.99
C MET A 470 -23.10 18.62 -3.35
N ILE A 471 -23.98 19.63 -3.42
CA ILE A 471 -24.13 20.50 -4.59
C ILE A 471 -23.61 21.87 -4.19
N ARG A 472 -22.53 22.31 -4.84
CA ARG A 472 -21.77 23.52 -4.47
C ARG A 472 -22.16 24.74 -5.33
N GLU A 473 -21.19 25.46 -5.75
CA GLU A 473 -21.19 26.83 -6.27
C GLU A 473 -22.29 27.21 -7.26
N LYS A 474 -22.53 26.40 -8.29
CA LYS A 474 -23.52 26.74 -9.33
C LYS A 474 -24.92 26.18 -9.04
N GLY A 475 -25.01 25.25 -8.08
CA GLY A 475 -26.28 24.70 -7.64
C GLY A 475 -27.00 23.90 -8.71
N VAL A 476 -28.31 24.12 -8.88
CA VAL A 476 -29.16 23.39 -9.82
C VAL A 476 -29.46 24.28 -11.03
N SER A 477 -29.01 23.84 -12.22
CA SER A 477 -29.12 24.65 -13.46
C SER A 477 -30.30 24.31 -14.37
N SER A 478 -30.91 23.15 -14.21
CA SER A 478 -32.09 22.75 -14.95
C SER A 478 -33.27 22.48 -14.03
N ARG A 479 -34.49 22.60 -14.60
CA ARG A 479 -35.69 22.31 -13.84
C ARG A 479 -35.67 20.85 -13.41
N TYR A 480 -35.80 20.66 -12.13
CA TYR A 480 -35.70 19.40 -11.47
C TYR A 480 -36.89 18.51 -11.80
N TYR A 481 -36.75 17.55 -12.66
CA TYR A 481 -37.77 16.56 -13.00
C TYR A 481 -37.35 15.16 -12.59
N GLY A 482 -37.94 14.67 -11.51
CA GLY A 482 -37.97 13.25 -11.23
C GLY A 482 -36.73 12.61 -10.59
N THR A 483 -35.65 13.33 -10.24
CA THR A 483 -34.62 12.73 -9.39
C THR A 483 -35.15 12.50 -7.98
N LYS A 484 -34.89 11.33 -7.43
CA LYS A 484 -35.18 11.00 -6.04
C LYS A 484 -33.89 10.81 -5.28
N PHE A 485 -33.74 11.53 -4.17
CA PHE A 485 -32.76 11.27 -3.13
C PHE A 485 -33.46 10.41 -2.09
N ASP A 486 -33.06 9.16 -1.98
CA ASP A 486 -33.78 8.15 -1.21
C ASP A 486 -32.86 7.47 -0.19
N GLY A 487 -33.35 7.29 1.04
CA GLY A 487 -32.58 6.70 2.12
C GLY A 487 -31.83 7.72 2.99
N LEU A 488 -31.14 7.24 4.01
CA LEU A 488 -30.44 8.11 4.98
C LEU A 488 -29.24 8.79 4.35
N MET A 489 -29.43 10.02 3.89
CA MET A 489 -28.40 10.86 3.31
C MET A 489 -28.58 12.32 3.67
N GLU A 490 -27.49 13.04 3.67
CA GLU A 490 -27.46 14.48 3.75
C GLU A 490 -27.23 15.07 2.33
N VAL A 491 -28.22 15.80 1.81
CA VAL A 491 -28.07 16.59 0.59
C VAL A 491 -27.66 18.00 1.03
N VAL A 492 -26.40 18.32 0.81
CA VAL A 492 -25.83 19.63 1.12
C VAL A 492 -26.04 20.54 -0.08
N TYR A 493 -26.89 21.53 0.10
CA TYR A 493 -27.24 22.49 -0.94
C TYR A 493 -27.52 23.84 -0.31
N ASP A 494 -26.62 24.79 -0.51
CA ASP A 494 -26.71 26.14 0.10
C ASP A 494 -27.56 27.11 -0.69
N ASN A 495 -28.25 26.64 -1.74
CA ASN A 495 -29.05 27.47 -2.63
C ASN A 495 -28.20 28.59 -3.25
N ALA A 496 -27.06 28.22 -3.84
CA ALA A 496 -26.05 29.11 -4.38
C ALA A 496 -26.68 30.23 -5.24
N ALA A 497 -26.10 31.42 -5.22
CA ALA A 497 -26.62 32.61 -5.88
C ALA A 497 -26.88 32.45 -7.39
N ASP A 498 -26.15 31.54 -8.03
CA ASP A 498 -26.28 31.21 -9.45
C ASP A 498 -27.25 30.05 -9.72
N ALA A 499 -27.81 29.41 -8.68
CA ALA A 499 -28.78 28.33 -8.86
C ALA A 499 -30.04 28.83 -9.56
N LYS A 500 -30.36 28.24 -10.71
CA LYS A 500 -31.54 28.57 -11.49
C LYS A 500 -32.80 27.93 -10.97
N TYR A 501 -32.68 26.78 -10.35
CA TYR A 501 -33.74 25.96 -9.78
C TYR A 501 -33.35 25.44 -8.41
N VAL A 502 -34.34 25.06 -7.62
CA VAL A 502 -34.13 24.44 -6.29
C VAL A 502 -34.63 23.01 -6.29
N ILE A 503 -34.07 22.21 -5.41
CA ILE A 503 -34.57 20.86 -5.10
C ILE A 503 -35.77 21.01 -4.19
N ASP A 504 -36.91 20.43 -4.55
CA ASP A 504 -38.10 20.47 -3.72
C ASP A 504 -38.13 19.29 -2.72
N GLU A 505 -38.89 19.46 -1.63
CA GLU A 505 -38.98 18.46 -0.56
C GLU A 505 -39.55 17.11 -1.06
N SER A 506 -40.36 17.11 -2.12
CA SER A 506 -40.94 15.87 -2.67
C SER A 506 -39.89 14.98 -3.31
N SER A 507 -38.72 15.50 -3.53
CA SER A 507 -37.55 14.78 -4.07
C SER A 507 -36.77 14.03 -3.01
N LEU A 508 -36.99 14.38 -1.73
CA LEU A 508 -36.30 13.75 -0.60
C LEU A 508 -37.19 12.69 0.02
N THR A 509 -36.75 11.43 0.01
CA THR A 509 -37.49 10.27 0.49
C THR A 509 -36.63 9.38 1.38
N GLY A 510 -37.25 8.47 2.15
CA GLY A 510 -36.51 7.43 2.91
C GLY A 510 -35.58 7.96 4.01
N GLY A 511 -35.74 9.22 4.43
CA GLY A 511 -34.87 9.86 5.45
C GLY A 511 -33.77 10.75 4.89
N ALA A 512 -33.76 11.00 3.59
CA ALA A 512 -32.88 12.00 2.97
C ALA A 512 -33.19 13.39 3.51
N VAL A 513 -32.14 14.13 3.86
CA VAL A 513 -32.24 15.50 4.40
C VAL A 513 -31.40 16.45 3.56
N MET A 514 -31.93 17.66 3.34
CA MET A 514 -31.19 18.75 2.70
C MET A 514 -30.70 19.74 3.73
N ARG A 515 -29.47 20.20 3.58
CA ARG A 515 -28.87 21.21 4.47
C ARG A 515 -28.04 22.21 3.68
N ALA A 516 -27.98 23.43 4.15
CA ALA A 516 -27.09 24.44 3.58
C ALA A 516 -25.62 24.18 3.87
N LYS A 517 -25.32 23.46 4.96
CA LYS A 517 -23.95 23.06 5.32
C LYS A 517 -23.94 21.62 5.78
N GLN A 518 -22.90 20.91 5.41
CA GLN A 518 -22.69 19.55 5.88
C GLN A 518 -22.64 19.50 7.41
N THR A 519 -23.40 18.56 7.97
CA THR A 519 -23.40 18.29 9.41
C THR A 519 -22.93 16.87 9.72
N VAL A 520 -23.08 15.94 8.77
CA VAL A 520 -22.57 14.58 8.90
C VAL A 520 -21.05 14.63 8.88
N VAL A 521 -20.45 14.17 9.97
CA VAL A 521 -19.01 13.97 10.04
C VAL A 521 -18.69 12.67 9.32
N ILE A 522 -18.01 12.77 8.18
CA ILE A 522 -17.50 11.59 7.49
C ILE A 522 -16.19 11.21 8.20
N PRO A 523 -16.13 10.02 8.85
CA PRO A 523 -14.91 9.56 9.47
C PRO A 523 -13.78 9.51 8.45
N GLU A 524 -12.58 9.79 8.92
CA GLU A 524 -11.38 9.57 8.14
C GLU A 524 -11.35 8.11 7.70
N ALA A 525 -11.52 7.90 6.42
CA ALA A 525 -11.41 6.61 5.78
C ALA A 525 -10.29 6.67 4.78
N ILE A 526 -9.84 5.49 4.42
CA ILE A 526 -8.70 5.31 3.54
C ILE A 526 -8.80 6.13 2.23
N CYS A 527 -9.98 6.47 1.76
CA CYS A 527 -10.18 7.19 0.48
C CYS A 527 -10.75 8.60 0.57
N ASN A 528 -11.03 9.14 1.72
CA ASN A 528 -11.65 10.48 1.80
C ASN A 528 -11.01 11.44 2.80
N GLY A 529 -9.98 11.01 3.56
CA GLY A 529 -9.27 11.89 4.49
C GLY A 529 -10.14 12.64 5.50
N GLY A 530 -11.38 12.20 5.72
CA GLY A 530 -12.35 12.89 6.59
C GLY A 530 -12.64 14.30 6.09
N ARG A 531 -13.39 14.49 5.01
CA ARG A 531 -13.66 15.83 4.48
C ARG A 531 -14.54 16.69 5.38
N PRO A 532 -14.04 17.82 5.87
CA PRO A 532 -14.89 18.97 6.16
C PRO A 532 -15.29 19.69 4.85
N PRO A 533 -16.40 20.43 4.84
CA PRO A 533 -16.81 21.26 3.69
C PRO A 533 -15.72 22.30 3.39
N VAL A 534 -15.25 22.35 2.16
CA VAL A 534 -14.04 23.09 1.81
C VAL A 534 -14.29 24.36 1.05
N THR A 535 -13.95 25.47 1.68
CA THR A 535 -13.12 26.50 1.03
C THR A 535 -11.67 26.14 1.40
N PRO A 536 -10.69 26.13 0.48
CA PRO A 536 -9.30 26.00 0.89
C PRO A 536 -8.99 27.15 1.85
N ASP A 537 -8.80 26.82 3.12
CA ASP A 537 -8.24 27.80 4.04
C ASP A 537 -6.80 28.08 3.62
N PRO A 538 -6.36 29.32 3.69
CA PRO A 538 -4.97 29.66 3.46
C PRO A 538 -4.08 28.74 4.28
N GLU A 539 -3.11 28.07 3.66
CA GLU A 539 -2.14 27.26 4.37
C GLU A 539 -1.13 28.17 5.08
N PRO A 540 -1.18 28.37 6.40
CA PRO A 540 -0.24 29.21 7.10
C PRO A 540 1.15 28.54 7.10
N GLU A 541 2.20 29.36 7.10
CA GLU A 541 3.55 28.84 7.32
C GLU A 541 3.62 28.26 8.73
N PRO A 542 3.94 26.95 8.91
CA PRO A 542 3.97 26.36 10.24
C PRO A 542 5.13 26.91 11.08
N GLU A 543 4.90 27.08 12.37
CA GLU A 543 5.95 27.52 13.32
C GLU A 543 7.00 26.42 13.54
N TYR A 544 6.56 25.17 13.55
CA TYR A 544 7.38 23.95 13.61
C TYR A 544 6.75 22.90 12.71
N ILE A 545 7.51 21.87 12.38
CA ILE A 545 7.01 20.73 11.62
C ILE A 545 6.70 19.59 12.58
N GLU A 546 5.47 19.15 12.61
CA GLU A 546 5.04 17.97 13.37
C GLU A 546 4.55 16.89 12.42
N VAL A 547 5.13 15.70 12.51
CA VAL A 547 4.76 14.52 11.75
C VAL A 547 4.36 13.43 12.72
N LYS A 548 3.16 12.92 12.58
CA LYS A 548 2.69 11.76 13.34
C LYS A 548 3.21 10.50 12.70
N GLY A 549 3.81 9.62 13.50
CA GLY A 549 4.32 8.34 13.04
C GLY A 549 3.19 7.35 12.79
N ALA A 550 3.34 6.55 11.74
CA ALA A 550 2.48 5.38 11.55
C ALA A 550 2.71 4.35 12.68
N PRO A 551 1.68 3.59 13.08
CA PRO A 551 1.86 2.53 14.05
C PRO A 551 2.65 1.36 13.47
N TYR A 552 3.46 0.74 14.33
CA TYR A 552 4.15 -0.53 14.10
C TYR A 552 3.87 -1.44 15.29
N THR A 553 3.63 -2.71 15.02
CA THR A 553 3.46 -3.73 16.07
C THR A 553 4.76 -4.49 16.24
N TYR A 554 5.30 -4.45 17.45
CA TYR A 554 6.46 -5.23 17.85
C TYR A 554 5.96 -6.48 18.59
N CYS A 555 6.35 -7.64 18.07
CA CYS A 555 5.99 -8.95 18.59
C CYS A 555 7.25 -9.69 19.02
N PHE A 556 7.22 -10.33 20.18
CA PHE A 556 8.38 -11.01 20.76
C PHE A 556 8.02 -12.39 21.28
N GLU A 557 8.96 -13.32 21.10
CA GLU A 557 9.10 -14.57 21.87
C GLU A 557 10.15 -14.36 22.95
N ASP A 558 9.86 -14.75 24.19
CA ASP A 558 10.77 -14.58 25.33
C ASP A 558 11.64 -15.80 25.63
N GLY A 559 11.38 -16.90 24.93
CA GLY A 559 12.05 -18.17 25.12
C GLY A 559 13.51 -18.25 24.62
N TRP A 560 14.03 -17.23 23.89
CA TRP A 560 15.38 -17.25 23.32
C TRP A 560 16.45 -17.76 24.32
N PRO A 561 17.39 -18.64 23.90
CA PRO A 561 17.63 -19.13 22.53
C PRO A 561 16.83 -20.39 22.16
N TRP A 562 15.86 -20.77 22.93
CA TRP A 562 15.02 -21.92 22.66
C TRP A 562 13.83 -21.54 21.79
N ILE A 563 13.49 -22.42 20.87
CA ILE A 563 12.27 -22.27 20.07
C ILE A 563 11.09 -22.54 21.01
N GLY A 564 10.27 -21.54 21.24
CA GLY A 564 9.01 -21.65 21.98
C GLY A 564 7.90 -22.29 21.13
N ASP A 565 6.67 -21.89 21.37
CA ASP A 565 5.51 -22.25 20.54
C ASP A 565 5.37 -21.37 19.30
N TYR A 566 6.21 -20.32 19.20
CA TYR A 566 6.40 -19.49 18.03
C TYR A 566 5.12 -18.76 17.57
N ASP A 567 4.33 -18.35 18.53
CA ASP A 567 3.08 -17.62 18.32
C ASP A 567 3.28 -16.08 18.31
N MET A 568 4.51 -15.63 18.64
CA MET A 568 4.93 -14.23 18.61
C MET A 568 4.08 -13.31 19.47
N ASN A 569 3.51 -13.82 20.55
CA ASN A 569 2.57 -13.09 21.42
C ASN A 569 3.01 -12.94 22.88
N ASP A 570 4.22 -13.40 23.26
CA ASP A 570 4.76 -13.26 24.59
C ASP A 570 4.82 -11.80 25.06
N VAL A 571 5.15 -10.88 24.13
CA VAL A 571 5.00 -9.44 24.30
C VAL A 571 4.60 -8.81 22.97
N VAL A 572 3.43 -8.18 22.94
CA VAL A 572 2.94 -7.46 21.76
C VAL A 572 2.73 -6.00 22.10
N VAL A 573 3.52 -5.12 21.49
CA VAL A 573 3.44 -3.67 21.72
C VAL A 573 3.22 -2.94 20.41
N VAL A 574 2.17 -2.14 20.34
CA VAL A 574 1.97 -1.19 19.24
C VAL A 574 2.69 0.11 19.58
N VAL A 575 3.52 0.58 18.67
CA VAL A 575 4.33 1.79 18.84
C VAL A 575 4.16 2.69 17.63
N SER A 576 3.99 3.98 17.84
CA SER A 576 4.18 5.02 16.81
C SER A 576 5.06 6.13 17.33
N VAL A 577 5.81 6.81 16.46
CA VAL A 577 6.75 7.84 16.89
C VAL A 577 6.46 9.15 16.17
N ASP A 578 5.82 10.08 16.88
CA ASP A 578 5.63 11.43 16.38
C ASP A 578 6.94 12.21 16.47
N ARG A 579 7.24 13.02 15.48
CA ARG A 579 8.46 13.82 15.39
C ARG A 579 8.10 15.29 15.28
N ARG A 580 8.70 16.11 16.13
CA ARG A 580 8.66 17.56 15.99
C ARG A 580 10.01 18.06 15.56
N SER A 581 10.03 18.79 14.46
CA SER A 581 11.25 19.30 13.84
C SER A 581 11.21 20.83 13.74
N ASP A 582 12.38 21.41 13.85
CA ASP A 582 12.61 22.81 13.50
C ASP A 582 12.40 23.04 12.00
N LYS A 583 11.59 24.01 11.64
CA LYS A 583 11.21 24.27 10.25
C LYS A 583 12.37 24.77 9.37
N GLU A 584 13.35 25.45 9.97
CA GLU A 584 14.45 26.05 9.24
C GLU A 584 15.54 25.03 8.90
N THR A 585 15.81 24.12 9.84
CA THR A 585 16.87 23.13 9.68
C THR A 585 16.34 21.76 9.27
N GLY A 586 15.06 21.45 9.52
CA GLY A 586 14.46 20.14 9.37
C GLY A 586 14.94 19.12 10.40
N LYS A 587 15.75 19.54 11.38
CA LYS A 587 16.25 18.66 12.44
C LYS A 587 15.19 18.44 13.51
N VAL A 588 15.18 17.24 14.10
CA VAL A 588 14.20 16.82 15.09
C VAL A 588 14.58 17.32 16.47
N GLU A 589 13.70 18.08 17.11
CA GLU A 589 13.86 18.64 18.46
C GLU A 589 13.41 17.64 19.54
N LEU A 590 12.33 16.92 19.26
CA LEU A 590 11.80 15.90 20.15
C LEU A 590 11.05 14.81 19.36
N ILE A 591 10.94 13.66 20.00
CA ILE A 591 10.05 12.58 19.57
C ILE A 591 9.05 12.24 20.66
N ARG A 592 7.84 11.83 20.27
CA ARG A 592 6.85 11.23 21.16
C ARG A 592 6.64 9.78 20.75
N ILE A 593 7.08 8.88 21.60
CA ILE A 593 6.87 7.45 21.47
C ILE A 593 5.49 7.15 22.07
N ASN A 594 4.48 6.98 21.21
CA ASN A 594 3.16 6.54 21.62
C ASN A 594 3.15 5.02 21.59
N TRP A 595 2.76 4.39 22.69
CA TRP A 595 2.80 2.93 22.79
C TRP A 595 1.63 2.36 23.57
N GLU A 596 1.31 1.12 23.25
CA GLU A 596 0.23 0.36 23.86
C GLU A 596 0.63 -1.11 23.94
N LEU A 597 0.72 -1.66 25.14
CA LEU A 597 0.92 -3.10 25.33
C LEU A 597 -0.41 -3.82 25.10
N LYS A 598 -0.46 -4.63 24.03
CA LYS A 598 -1.67 -5.36 23.59
C LYS A 598 -1.79 -6.71 24.28
N ALA A 599 -0.68 -7.43 24.41
CA ALA A 599 -0.67 -8.80 24.93
C ALA A 599 0.60 -9.12 25.73
N ALA A 600 0.46 -10.08 26.63
CA ALA A 600 1.52 -10.70 27.40
C ALA A 600 1.26 -12.21 27.54
N GLY A 601 1.75 -13.01 26.59
CA GLY A 601 1.54 -14.46 26.48
C GLY A 601 2.42 -15.30 27.41
N ALA A 602 3.39 -14.68 28.06
CA ALA A 602 4.41 -15.40 28.84
C ALA A 602 4.22 -15.35 30.36
N ALA A 603 4.84 -16.29 31.02
CA ALA A 603 5.00 -16.30 32.46
C ALA A 603 6.18 -15.46 32.99
N HIS A 604 7.08 -15.02 32.11
CA HIS A 604 8.23 -14.19 32.43
C HIS A 604 7.82 -12.74 32.73
N LEU A 605 8.69 -12.06 33.43
CA LEU A 605 8.56 -10.62 33.69
C LEU A 605 9.36 -9.88 32.61
N ASN A 606 8.67 -9.54 31.55
CA ASN A 606 9.28 -8.91 30.36
C ASN A 606 9.20 -7.39 30.47
N ALA A 607 10.36 -6.72 30.52
CA ALA A 607 10.47 -5.28 30.32
C ALA A 607 10.58 -4.95 28.84
N PHE A 608 10.18 -3.73 28.45
CA PHE A 608 10.30 -3.25 27.08
C PHE A 608 10.97 -1.87 27.03
N ALA A 609 11.93 -1.72 26.15
CA ALA A 609 12.63 -0.48 25.92
C ALA A 609 12.96 -0.29 24.43
N ILE A 610 13.31 0.97 24.08
CA ILE A 610 13.80 1.34 22.74
C ILE A 610 15.18 1.99 22.92
N GLN A 611 16.19 1.41 22.26
CA GLN A 611 17.49 2.08 22.09
C GLN A 611 17.46 2.91 20.80
N LEU A 612 17.90 4.15 20.89
CA LEU A 612 18.13 5.02 19.75
C LEU A 612 19.55 4.77 19.21
N ASP A 613 19.67 3.91 18.20
CA ASP A 613 20.98 3.39 17.73
C ASP A 613 21.94 4.48 17.19
N LYS A 614 21.45 5.70 16.99
CA LYS A 614 22.23 6.83 16.46
C LYS A 614 22.23 8.07 17.37
N VAL A 615 21.70 7.94 18.59
CA VAL A 615 21.63 9.04 19.58
C VAL A 615 22.34 8.60 20.84
N ARG A 616 23.27 9.40 21.32
CA ARG A 616 23.96 9.15 22.60
C ARG A 616 23.07 9.56 23.77
N THR A 617 23.21 8.88 24.89
CA THR A 617 22.51 9.24 26.14
C THR A 617 22.71 10.70 26.51
N SER A 618 23.90 11.25 26.27
CA SER A 618 24.23 12.67 26.57
C SER A 618 23.55 13.67 25.62
N GLU A 619 22.95 13.22 24.51
CA GLU A 619 22.21 14.06 23.58
C GLU A 619 20.73 14.15 23.96
N VAL A 620 20.27 13.40 24.95
CA VAL A 620 18.90 13.46 25.49
C VAL A 620 18.87 14.46 26.64
N ALA A 621 18.09 15.54 26.51
CA ALA A 621 17.89 16.55 27.52
C ALA A 621 16.89 16.09 28.59
N GLY A 622 15.88 15.31 28.23
CA GLY A 622 14.86 14.84 29.16
C GLY A 622 13.95 13.80 28.55
N VAL A 623 13.33 13.01 29.42
CA VAL A 623 12.29 12.04 29.07
C VAL A 623 11.11 12.23 30.01
N GLU A 624 9.90 12.37 29.46
CA GLU A 624 8.64 12.47 30.18
C GLU A 624 7.72 11.35 29.71
N THR A 625 7.01 10.70 30.62
CA THR A 625 6.08 9.62 30.26
C THR A 625 4.74 9.75 30.98
N THR A 626 3.67 9.37 30.29
CA THR A 626 2.34 9.21 30.89
C THR A 626 2.19 7.89 31.67
N ASN A 627 3.14 6.96 31.50
CA ASN A 627 3.16 5.75 32.30
C ASN A 627 3.63 6.08 33.73
N THR A 628 2.72 6.04 34.67
CA THR A 628 2.97 6.29 36.10
C THR A 628 3.24 5.00 36.88
N THR A 629 3.10 3.84 36.24
CA THR A 629 3.29 2.51 36.86
C THR A 629 4.67 1.96 36.52
N PHE A 630 5.73 2.64 36.93
CA PHE A 630 7.09 2.19 36.72
C PHE A 630 7.68 1.59 38.00
N GLY A 631 7.45 0.29 38.23
CA GLY A 631 7.86 -0.45 39.38
C GLY A 631 9.30 -0.98 39.38
N CYS A 632 9.58 -1.93 40.26
CA CYS A 632 10.86 -2.63 40.26
C CYS A 632 11.01 -3.53 39.07
N GLY A 633 12.15 -3.48 38.37
CA GLY A 633 12.43 -4.30 37.21
C GLY A 633 13.85 -4.18 36.70
N ALA A 634 14.03 -4.41 35.40
CA ALA A 634 15.32 -4.37 34.75
C ALA A 634 15.90 -2.95 34.65
N PHE A 635 15.05 -1.93 34.63
CA PHE A 635 15.42 -0.52 34.52
C PHE A 635 15.16 0.22 35.85
N ALA A 636 16.03 1.16 36.16
CA ALA A 636 15.92 1.95 37.37
C ALA A 636 14.80 3.03 37.34
N GLY A 637 14.34 3.38 36.14
CA GLY A 637 13.29 4.38 35.92
C GLY A 637 12.99 4.56 34.46
N SER A 638 12.05 5.45 34.14
CA SER A 638 11.60 5.76 32.77
C SER A 638 12.48 6.76 32.02
N GLY A 639 13.51 7.32 32.64
CA GLY A 639 14.50 8.20 31.99
C GLY A 639 15.48 7.39 31.15
N PRO A 640 16.42 8.09 30.45
CA PRO A 640 17.46 7.39 29.70
C PRO A 640 18.27 6.49 30.64
N GLU A 641 18.51 5.23 30.22
CA GLU A 641 19.22 4.28 31.08
C GLU A 641 20.62 4.76 31.42
N SER A 642 20.89 4.87 32.73
CA SER A 642 22.18 5.37 33.23
C SER A 642 23.33 4.42 32.87
N GLY A 643 24.44 4.99 32.42
CA GLY A 643 25.62 4.23 32.03
C GLY A 643 25.59 3.65 30.65
N SER A 644 24.49 3.82 29.92
CA SER A 644 24.43 3.46 28.49
C SER A 644 25.09 4.52 27.62
N GLU A 645 25.88 4.12 26.64
CA GLU A 645 26.46 5.03 25.63
C GLU A 645 25.40 5.60 24.71
N LEU A 646 24.56 4.72 24.17
CA LEU A 646 23.41 5.08 23.35
C LEU A 646 22.17 5.24 24.22
N ALA A 647 21.28 6.13 23.81
CA ALA A 647 20.08 6.43 24.56
C ALA A 647 19.10 5.22 24.56
N VAL A 648 19.01 4.56 25.69
CA VAL A 648 18.01 3.52 25.94
C VAL A 648 16.85 4.14 26.70
N ILE A 649 15.66 4.06 26.14
CA ILE A 649 14.42 4.64 26.69
C ILE A 649 13.50 3.49 27.15
N PRO A 650 13.45 3.22 28.46
CA PRO A 650 12.54 2.23 29.01
C PRO A 650 11.08 2.70 28.91
N LEU A 651 10.18 1.82 28.50
CA LEU A 651 8.74 2.12 28.42
C LEU A 651 7.96 1.48 29.57
N PHE A 652 8.32 0.26 29.95
CA PHE A 652 7.81 -0.41 31.16
C PHE A 652 8.78 -1.47 31.66
N ASN A 653 8.68 -1.79 32.95
CA ASN A 653 9.56 -2.78 33.60
C ASN A 653 9.02 -4.20 33.60
N THR A 654 7.70 -4.37 33.61
CA THR A 654 7.07 -5.69 33.47
C THR A 654 5.74 -5.55 32.72
N SER A 655 5.40 -6.55 31.92
CA SER A 655 4.08 -6.62 31.25
C SER A 655 2.94 -6.61 32.27
N GLN A 656 3.15 -7.20 33.43
CA GLN A 656 2.15 -7.31 34.51
C GLN A 656 1.86 -5.95 35.17
N GLU A 657 2.79 -5.01 35.21
CA GLU A 657 2.53 -3.65 35.67
C GLU A 657 1.48 -2.94 34.81
N ILE A 658 1.48 -3.23 33.51
CA ILE A 658 0.65 -2.55 32.54
C ILE A 658 -0.71 -3.26 32.40
N LEU A 659 -0.71 -4.59 32.26
CA LEU A 659 -1.92 -5.37 31.99
C LEU A 659 -2.54 -6.03 33.21
N GLY A 660 -1.86 -5.98 34.40
CA GLY A 660 -2.27 -6.67 35.60
C GLY A 660 -1.67 -8.06 35.71
N GLU A 661 -1.86 -8.67 36.90
CA GLU A 661 -1.36 -9.99 37.24
C GLU A 661 -2.05 -11.06 36.38
N GLY A 662 -1.26 -11.93 35.75
CA GLY A 662 -1.75 -13.02 34.94
C GLY A 662 -0.67 -13.66 34.07
N THR A 663 -1.05 -14.72 33.39
CA THR A 663 -0.33 -15.33 32.27
C THR A 663 -1.30 -15.44 31.11
N TYR A 664 -0.79 -15.41 29.88
CA TYR A 664 -1.61 -15.49 28.66
C TYR A 664 -2.65 -14.36 28.54
N ILE A 665 -2.24 -13.14 28.94
CA ILE A 665 -3.11 -11.96 28.89
C ILE A 665 -3.30 -11.53 27.43
N ASN A 666 -4.57 -11.49 27.01
CA ASN A 666 -4.97 -11.13 25.65
C ASN A 666 -4.33 -12.02 24.54
N THR A 667 -4.02 -13.29 24.86
CA THR A 667 -3.53 -14.27 23.88
C THR A 667 -4.49 -15.44 23.71
N THR A 668 -5.52 -15.55 24.55
CA THR A 668 -6.54 -16.58 24.46
C THR A 668 -7.92 -15.98 24.28
N LYS A 669 -8.80 -16.65 23.54
CA LYS A 669 -10.19 -16.18 23.36
C LYS A 669 -10.92 -16.17 24.71
N GLY A 670 -11.58 -15.07 25.01
CA GLY A 670 -12.30 -14.90 26.27
C GLY A 670 -12.57 -13.42 26.58
N VAL A 671 -12.49 -13.06 27.86
CA VAL A 671 -12.63 -11.65 28.28
C VAL A 671 -11.29 -10.95 28.04
N ALA A 672 -11.27 -9.99 27.13
CA ALA A 672 -10.10 -9.15 26.86
C ALA A 672 -9.84 -8.21 28.06
N ILE A 673 -8.60 -8.13 28.49
CA ILE A 673 -8.13 -7.10 29.42
C ILE A 673 -8.00 -5.78 28.64
N PRO A 674 -8.64 -4.69 29.10
CA PRO A 674 -8.50 -3.38 28.46
C PRO A 674 -7.05 -2.90 28.46
N THR A 675 -6.60 -2.38 27.34
CA THR A 675 -5.25 -1.82 27.18
C THR A 675 -5.27 -0.30 27.28
N VAL A 676 -4.13 0.30 27.64
CA VAL A 676 -3.99 1.74 27.84
C VAL A 676 -2.90 2.26 26.93
N LYS A 677 -3.18 3.36 26.24
CA LYS A 677 -2.19 4.08 25.44
C LYS A 677 -1.37 5.01 26.30
N HIS A 678 -0.07 4.93 26.16
CA HIS A 678 0.90 5.77 26.84
C HIS A 678 1.72 6.58 25.83
N THR A 679 2.26 7.71 26.27
CA THR A 679 3.18 8.52 25.50
C THR A 679 4.44 8.77 26.30
N THR A 680 5.59 8.50 25.70
CA THR A 680 6.90 8.82 26.25
C THR A 680 7.56 9.85 25.33
N THR A 681 7.76 11.07 25.82
CA THR A 681 8.38 12.18 25.10
C THR A 681 9.87 12.21 25.39
N VAL A 682 10.69 12.19 24.35
CA VAL A 682 12.15 12.32 24.42
C VAL A 682 12.52 13.66 23.79
N THR A 683 13.10 14.55 24.57
CA THR A 683 13.58 15.86 24.13
C THR A 683 15.11 15.82 23.98
N PHE A 684 15.62 16.31 22.87
CA PHE A 684 17.05 16.32 22.56
C PHE A 684 17.72 17.60 23.07
N ALA A 685 18.96 17.49 23.53
CA ALA A 685 19.73 18.64 23.99
C ALA A 685 20.10 19.59 22.84
N GLN A 686 20.24 19.05 21.64
CA GLN A 686 20.33 19.76 20.36
C GLN A 686 19.50 18.99 19.33
N PRO A 687 18.86 19.66 18.37
CA PRO A 687 18.10 18.98 17.33
C PRO A 687 18.94 17.98 16.54
N VAL A 688 18.43 16.76 16.40
CA VAL A 688 19.12 15.64 15.75
C VAL A 688 18.69 15.47 14.30
N ASP A 689 19.48 14.76 13.51
CA ASP A 689 19.13 14.41 12.13
C ASP A 689 17.88 13.50 12.08
N PRO A 690 16.90 13.72 11.19
CA PRO A 690 15.75 12.84 11.02
C PRO A 690 16.11 11.36 10.86
N ALA A 691 17.22 11.06 10.18
CA ALA A 691 17.71 9.68 10.02
C ALA A 691 18.20 9.03 11.33
N ALA A 692 18.38 9.79 12.39
CA ALA A 692 18.76 9.25 13.69
C ALA A 692 17.57 8.76 14.50
N VAL A 693 16.35 9.18 14.14
CA VAL A 693 15.11 8.89 14.88
C VAL A 693 13.99 8.38 13.98
N ARG A 694 14.31 7.96 12.74
CA ARG A 694 13.38 7.24 11.91
C ARG A 694 13.14 5.83 12.48
N GLU A 695 12.07 5.20 12.09
CA GLU A 695 11.62 3.91 12.67
C GLU A 695 12.70 2.82 12.56
N SER A 696 13.44 2.76 11.45
CA SER A 696 14.57 1.84 11.28
C SER A 696 15.78 2.15 12.18
N ALA A 697 15.84 3.28 12.83
CA ALA A 697 16.87 3.61 13.80
C ALA A 697 16.46 3.28 15.25
N LEU A 698 15.20 2.88 15.46
CA LEU A 698 14.67 2.47 16.74
C LEU A 698 14.95 0.98 16.97
N ASN A 699 15.74 0.68 17.94
CA ASN A 699 16.10 -0.68 18.32
C ASN A 699 15.23 -1.11 19.51
N ALA A 700 14.02 -1.58 19.21
CA ALA A 700 13.10 -2.08 20.20
C ALA A 700 13.54 -3.46 20.72
N PHE A 701 13.44 -3.68 22.01
CA PHE A 701 13.82 -4.92 22.63
C PHE A 701 13.07 -5.18 23.95
N ILE A 702 13.01 -6.45 24.32
CA ILE A 702 12.56 -6.87 25.67
C ILE A 702 13.74 -7.32 26.50
N VAL A 703 13.59 -7.19 27.84
CA VAL A 703 14.50 -7.78 28.81
C VAL A 703 13.73 -8.86 29.57
N VAL A 704 14.17 -10.09 29.45
CA VAL A 704 13.48 -11.25 29.98
C VAL A 704 13.99 -11.58 31.38
N ASN A 705 13.12 -11.57 32.38
CA ASN A 705 13.41 -11.96 33.75
C ASN A 705 12.46 -13.04 34.25
N GLN A 706 12.99 -13.96 35.04
CA GLN A 706 12.18 -15.01 35.63
C GLN A 706 11.50 -14.53 36.91
N LYS A 707 10.19 -14.72 37.01
CA LYS A 707 9.39 -14.38 38.20
C LYS A 707 9.90 -15.07 39.45
N SER A 708 10.45 -16.26 39.32
CA SER A 708 10.96 -17.07 40.42
C SER A 708 12.31 -16.60 40.99
N SER A 709 13.06 -15.79 40.27
CA SER A 709 14.42 -15.38 40.67
C SER A 709 14.43 -14.32 41.76
N GLY A 710 13.38 -13.50 41.85
CA GLY A 710 13.29 -12.32 42.73
C GLY A 710 14.37 -11.25 42.45
N THR A 711 15.19 -11.43 41.43
CA THR A 711 16.28 -10.52 41.00
C THR A 711 16.08 -10.17 39.54
N PHE A 712 16.07 -8.89 39.26
CA PHE A 712 16.04 -8.38 37.88
C PHE A 712 17.45 -8.16 37.35
N THR A 713 17.69 -8.60 36.11
CA THR A 713 18.95 -8.40 35.42
C THR A 713 18.74 -7.75 34.05
N ARG A 714 19.81 -7.21 33.45
CA ARG A 714 19.82 -6.67 32.11
C ARG A 714 20.47 -7.61 31.08
N GLU A 715 20.76 -8.85 31.52
CA GLU A 715 21.60 -9.77 30.75
C GLU A 715 20.91 -10.38 29.53
N LYS A 716 19.61 -10.76 29.68
CA LYS A 716 18.85 -11.42 28.60
C LYS A 716 18.02 -10.43 27.83
N GLU A 717 18.58 -9.90 26.76
CA GLU A 717 17.88 -9.02 25.83
C GLU A 717 17.46 -9.78 24.56
N ILE A 718 16.28 -9.45 24.03
CA ILE A 718 15.81 -9.94 22.73
C ILE A 718 15.46 -8.72 21.88
N HIS A 719 16.19 -8.55 20.81
CA HIS A 719 16.08 -7.41 19.90
C HIS A 719 15.45 -7.81 18.56
N ILE A 720 14.98 -6.82 17.83
CA ILE A 720 14.60 -7.00 16.42
C ILE A 720 15.81 -7.53 15.63
N PRO A 721 15.65 -8.50 14.75
CA PRO A 721 16.74 -9.08 13.96
C PRO A 721 17.57 -8.01 13.24
N GLY A 722 18.89 -8.20 13.23
CA GLY A 722 19.83 -7.25 12.64
C GLY A 722 20.24 -6.07 13.55
N ARG A 723 19.65 -5.98 14.76
CA ARG A 723 20.01 -4.95 15.74
C ARG A 723 21.05 -5.45 16.74
N LYS A 724 21.91 -4.54 17.18
CA LYS A 724 22.88 -4.85 18.21
C LYS A 724 22.24 -4.82 19.58
N PRO A 725 22.56 -5.77 20.47
CA PRO A 725 22.17 -5.67 21.87
C PRO A 725 22.86 -4.47 22.54
N THR A 726 22.30 -4.05 23.69
CA THR A 726 22.94 -3.00 24.49
C THR A 726 24.25 -3.52 25.10
N GLN A 727 25.04 -2.60 25.65
CA GLN A 727 26.27 -2.95 26.34
C GLN A 727 26.04 -3.80 27.62
N PHE A 728 24.82 -3.89 28.11
CA PHE A 728 24.44 -4.64 29.32
C PHE A 728 24.04 -6.09 29.01
N ALA A 729 23.80 -6.42 27.77
CA ALA A 729 23.44 -7.77 27.37
C ALA A 729 24.63 -8.71 27.55
N VAL A 730 24.38 -9.87 28.14
CA VAL A 730 25.39 -10.94 28.21
C VAL A 730 25.17 -11.94 27.10
N VAL A 731 25.89 -11.74 26.01
CA VAL A 731 25.92 -12.67 24.88
C VAL A 731 27.01 -13.71 25.17
N SER A 732 26.75 -14.64 26.09
CA SER A 732 27.78 -15.60 26.47
C SER A 732 27.45 -17.03 26.06
N GLY A 733 28.46 -17.69 25.46
CA GLY A 733 28.61 -19.12 25.51
C GLY A 733 27.59 -19.97 24.76
N ASN A 734 26.78 -19.42 23.90
CA ASN A 734 25.82 -20.17 23.12
C ASN A 734 26.30 -20.34 21.67
N THR A 735 26.64 -21.56 21.30
CA THR A 735 27.15 -21.94 19.97
C THR A 735 26.21 -21.52 18.82
N PHE A 736 24.96 -21.21 19.12
CA PHE A 736 23.99 -20.72 18.12
C PHE A 736 24.22 -19.27 17.66
N LEU A 737 24.98 -18.49 18.42
CA LEU A 737 25.25 -17.07 18.12
C LEU A 737 26.61 -16.82 17.45
N GLU A 738 27.45 -17.83 17.30
CA GLU A 738 28.81 -17.67 16.76
C GLU A 738 28.82 -17.13 15.32
N SER A 739 27.78 -17.41 14.54
CA SER A 739 27.68 -16.95 13.15
C SER A 739 27.07 -15.56 13.00
N ASP A 740 26.23 -15.08 13.93
CA ASP A 740 25.63 -13.76 13.89
C ASP A 740 25.02 -13.35 15.24
N PRO A 741 25.83 -12.86 16.19
CA PRO A 741 25.38 -12.54 17.55
C PRO A 741 24.37 -11.38 17.62
N TYR A 742 24.18 -10.64 16.53
CA TYR A 742 23.31 -9.48 16.50
C TYR A 742 21.94 -9.73 15.85
N ARG A 743 21.75 -10.89 15.24
CA ARG A 743 20.50 -11.20 14.53
C ARG A 743 19.52 -12.03 15.34
N TYR A 744 20.00 -12.64 16.41
CA TYR A 744 19.19 -13.54 17.26
C TYR A 744 18.54 -14.70 16.48
N PHE A 745 19.24 -15.21 15.47
CA PHE A 745 18.82 -16.39 14.74
C PHE A 745 19.30 -17.67 15.42
N VAL A 746 18.52 -18.74 15.31
CA VAL A 746 18.96 -20.11 15.56
C VAL A 746 18.97 -20.87 14.25
N THR A 747 20.09 -21.55 13.97
CA THR A 747 20.09 -22.68 13.06
C THR A 747 19.67 -23.91 13.85
N LYS A 748 18.66 -24.65 13.40
CA LYS A 748 18.30 -25.94 14.01
C LYS A 748 19.51 -26.85 13.99
N GLY A 749 19.98 -27.30 15.18
CA GLY A 749 21.30 -27.90 15.38
C GLY A 749 21.47 -29.39 14.98
N ASP A 750 20.63 -29.93 14.13
CA ASP A 750 20.61 -31.33 13.76
C ASP A 750 21.19 -31.64 12.35
N GLY A 751 22.02 -30.73 11.84
CA GLY A 751 22.70 -30.95 10.55
C GLY A 751 21.82 -30.65 9.32
N VAL A 752 20.56 -30.24 9.52
CA VAL A 752 19.72 -29.74 8.45
C VAL A 752 20.14 -28.30 8.21
N LYS A 753 20.69 -28.00 7.06
CA LYS A 753 21.19 -26.70 6.67
C LYS A 753 20.06 -25.67 6.69
N ASN A 754 20.21 -24.64 7.53
CA ASN A 754 19.64 -23.30 7.32
C ASN A 754 18.15 -23.09 7.63
N ASN A 755 17.65 -23.52 8.78
CA ASN A 755 16.40 -23.00 9.32
C ASN A 755 16.73 -21.82 10.25
N TYR A 756 16.81 -20.60 9.69
CA TYR A 756 16.94 -19.40 10.49
C TYR A 756 15.58 -19.05 11.06
N MET A 757 15.55 -18.64 12.33
CA MET A 757 14.36 -18.23 13.06
C MET A 757 14.65 -16.91 13.77
N MET A 758 13.60 -16.14 14.04
CA MET A 758 13.68 -14.90 14.82
C MET A 758 12.86 -15.01 16.10
N TRP A 759 13.13 -14.16 17.07
CA TRP A 759 12.37 -14.02 18.31
C TRP A 759 11.71 -12.67 18.43
N ALA A 760 11.80 -11.84 17.41
CA ALA A 760 11.13 -10.57 17.35
C ALA A 760 10.76 -10.22 15.91
N LEU A 761 9.63 -9.57 15.75
CA LEU A 761 9.15 -8.98 14.50
C LEU A 761 8.72 -7.54 14.74
N CYS A 762 8.95 -6.69 13.75
CA CYS A 762 8.36 -5.36 13.67
C CYS A 762 7.46 -5.34 12.44
N ILE A 763 6.15 -5.20 12.63
CA ILE A 763 5.16 -5.31 11.55
C ILE A 763 4.45 -3.97 11.39
N PRO A 764 4.36 -3.42 10.16
CA PRO A 764 3.64 -2.17 9.90
C PRO A 764 2.15 -2.27 10.22
N GLY A 765 1.63 -1.28 10.93
CA GLY A 765 0.23 -1.22 11.33
C GLY A 765 -0.07 -1.95 12.63
N GLU A 766 -1.35 -2.06 12.95
CA GLU A 766 -1.85 -2.93 14.02
C GLU A 766 -1.94 -4.37 13.49
N PHE A 767 -1.15 -5.25 14.08
CA PHE A 767 -1.05 -6.64 13.67
C PHE A 767 -1.98 -7.52 14.51
N ARG A 768 -2.67 -8.44 13.86
CA ARG A 768 -3.48 -9.48 14.51
C ARG A 768 -2.58 -10.67 14.81
N TYR A 769 -2.11 -10.73 16.04
CA TYR A 769 -1.17 -11.79 16.44
C TYR A 769 -1.90 -13.13 16.67
N PRO A 770 -1.17 -14.25 16.49
CA PRO A 770 -1.71 -15.60 16.75
C PRO A 770 -2.19 -15.77 18.20
N LEU A 771 -3.16 -16.66 18.39
CA LEU A 771 -3.55 -17.14 19.71
C LEU A 771 -2.41 -17.92 20.35
N GLU A 772 -2.45 -17.96 21.67
CA GLU A 772 -1.55 -18.78 22.49
C GLU A 772 -1.35 -20.19 21.93
N ARG A 773 -0.08 -20.59 21.71
CA ARG A 773 0.34 -21.85 21.13
C ARG A 773 -0.05 -22.08 19.67
N SER A 774 -0.37 -21.04 18.95
CA SER A 774 -0.64 -21.11 17.51
C SER A 774 0.55 -20.56 16.74
N ASP A 775 1.37 -21.48 16.22
CA ASP A 775 2.59 -21.13 15.48
C ASP A 775 2.27 -20.15 14.32
N ILE A 776 2.94 -19.01 14.26
CA ILE A 776 2.71 -17.98 13.23
C ILE A 776 2.85 -18.53 11.81
N ARG A 777 3.68 -19.57 11.63
CA ARG A 777 3.92 -20.23 10.33
C ARG A 777 2.71 -21.02 9.83
N ASP A 778 1.86 -21.47 10.77
CA ASP A 778 0.64 -22.21 10.47
C ASP A 778 -0.57 -21.28 10.37
N VAL A 779 -0.50 -20.13 11.04
CA VAL A 779 -1.60 -19.13 11.07
C VAL A 779 -1.59 -18.27 9.82
N TYR A 780 -0.44 -17.80 9.37
CA TYR A 780 -0.30 -16.93 8.19
C TYR A 780 0.19 -17.71 6.98
N THR A 781 -0.70 -17.91 6.02
CA THR A 781 -0.47 -18.76 4.82
C THR A 781 0.83 -18.43 4.09
N TYR A 782 1.18 -17.15 3.98
CA TYR A 782 2.33 -16.72 3.19
C TYR A 782 3.59 -16.41 4.00
N PHE A 783 3.58 -16.56 5.33
CA PHE A 783 4.74 -16.29 6.17
C PHE A 783 5.99 -17.10 5.76
N ASN A 784 5.81 -18.41 5.54
CA ASN A 784 6.92 -19.29 5.15
C ASN A 784 7.46 -18.94 3.76
N ALA A 785 6.60 -18.58 2.80
CA ALA A 785 7.03 -18.18 1.45
C ALA A 785 7.78 -16.85 1.48
N TRP A 786 7.29 -15.87 2.27
CA TRP A 786 7.99 -14.62 2.52
C TRP A 786 9.39 -14.84 3.10
N ALA A 787 9.50 -15.65 4.16
CA ALA A 787 10.77 -15.95 4.79
C ALA A 787 11.73 -16.66 3.84
N ALA A 788 11.25 -17.66 3.09
CA ALA A 788 12.04 -18.43 2.13
C ALA A 788 12.53 -17.59 0.95
N SER A 789 11.74 -16.61 0.52
CA SER A 789 12.14 -15.66 -0.53
C SER A 789 13.18 -14.63 -0.06
N GLY A 790 13.47 -14.55 1.27
CA GLY A 790 14.26 -13.49 1.86
C GLY A 790 13.56 -12.15 1.81
N GLY A 791 12.24 -12.13 2.05
CA GLY A 791 11.43 -10.93 2.11
C GLY A 791 11.07 -10.32 0.75
N ARG A 792 11.27 -11.04 -0.36
CA ARG A 792 11.03 -10.52 -1.72
C ARG A 792 9.64 -10.83 -2.24
N GLU A 793 9.06 -11.93 -1.82
CA GLU A 793 7.70 -12.34 -2.17
C GLU A 793 6.79 -12.20 -0.95
N HIS A 794 5.51 -11.98 -1.16
CA HIS A 794 4.51 -11.83 -0.10
C HIS A 794 4.92 -10.81 0.99
N VAL A 795 5.43 -9.65 0.59
CA VAL A 795 5.97 -8.63 1.50
C VAL A 795 4.95 -8.09 2.50
N GLU A 796 3.67 -8.26 2.21
CA GLU A 796 2.54 -7.92 3.08
C GLU A 796 1.84 -9.16 3.65
N TRP A 797 2.54 -10.30 3.79
CA TRP A 797 2.02 -11.56 4.31
C TRP A 797 1.13 -11.42 5.55
N TYR A 798 1.37 -10.42 6.36
CA TYR A 798 0.62 -10.10 7.59
C TYR A 798 -0.76 -9.47 7.34
N ARG A 799 -1.06 -9.09 6.09
CA ARG A 799 -2.36 -8.58 5.62
C ARG A 799 -3.08 -9.56 4.73
N ASP A 800 -2.37 -10.57 4.25
CA ASP A 800 -2.88 -11.60 3.36
C ASP A 800 -3.71 -12.65 4.13
N GLU A 801 -4.02 -13.76 3.47
CA GLU A 801 -4.81 -14.84 4.00
C GLU A 801 -4.21 -15.45 5.28
N ALA A 802 -5.03 -15.53 6.33
CA ALA A 802 -4.69 -16.15 7.60
C ALA A 802 -5.82 -17.03 8.12
N ASP A 803 -5.50 -17.97 8.99
CA ASP A 803 -6.54 -18.74 9.71
C ASP A 803 -7.17 -17.87 10.81
N GLU A 804 -8.32 -17.27 10.48
CA GLU A 804 -9.09 -16.40 11.39
C GLU A 804 -9.46 -17.06 12.73
N THR A 805 -9.48 -18.40 12.77
CA THR A 805 -9.81 -19.13 14.00
C THR A 805 -8.65 -19.16 15.00
N LEU A 806 -7.44 -18.93 14.53
CA LEU A 806 -6.20 -18.93 15.29
C LEU A 806 -5.65 -17.52 15.56
N LEU A 807 -6.39 -16.47 15.24
CA LEU A 807 -6.04 -15.07 15.52
C LEU A 807 -6.80 -14.53 16.73
N TYR A 808 -6.10 -13.62 17.46
CA TYR A 808 -6.65 -12.88 18.60
C TYR A 808 -7.42 -11.62 18.15
#